data_7a95c9716df31cc8406744d8d739ccf7
#
_entry.id   7a95c9716df31cc8406744d8d739ccf7
#
_cell.length_a   1.000
_cell.length_b   1.000
_cell.length_c   1.000
_cell.angle_alpha   90.00
_cell.angle_beta   90.00
_cell.angle_gamma   90.00
#
_symmetry.space_group_name_H-M   'P 1'
#
loop_
_entity.id
_entity.type
_entity.pdbx_description
1 polymer ?
#
loop_
_entity_poly.entity_id
_entity_poly.type
_entity_poly.pdbx_seq_one_letter_code
_entity_poly.pdbx_strand_id
1 'polypeptide(L)'
;MRNIIVSTILLFIGQMSWAQTITGVVKDTANSPISYATVVLYSLPDTTYVSGAITNREGQFKLTAVESKQLLLQVSSIGYKTRYLPATTDQTIVLEQDVVSIDEVVVKGTRPISKLISGGVQINVANTVLSGIGTGNDVLKRIPMITGDNGRFKVFGRGDARVYINNREVRDPSELDKLNSADIERVEVISDPGARYDATVAAVINIQTAQKPGEGFSFNARSSFYTGENNDYINQISTNYRKEGLDVFANLYYSNISSLLKGDISQIIDVDTLWCQNSYTNGGMRSNTLNGTVGVNYEINENHYIGLRYDIKTSPQKNTKDIYLTSDIYADGVLYDKWKNRELKRTASRPVSQVNLYYAGQLGNLSVDFNADYYCGGTDTEGMHVEMSEEFGERTLYSTSHIDNSLLAGKLQLAYRIGKGKLSVGSEYVDISRNDEYSNKDLPGFTSKVNVDETNLALFTEYKVLTNIGNFSIGLRYEDANYDYLVDDEVADDKSRHYRQWFPNASYATKIDKVELQLSYTSKVVRPSYRELSGNLAYGNRFMIETGYPFLKPTVRQDLSLMIVWKIVQASVRYVHQKNAIVTWIDRFESDPKVSVLTSRNLHELPKLAAMIAIAPTFGIWKPQLSCGIHKQWLDLTSYGINVRLDKPSFFGSFNNTFDLSGNFMINLDAAYNSKGHLSTSYIYKDSFLVDCSISKSFFDKSLQVKLAI
;
A
#
# COMPACT_ATOMS: atom_id res chain seq x y z
N MET A 1 4.13 28.34 66.73
CA MET A 1 3.79 27.50 65.54
C MET A 1 2.41 26.83 65.60
N ARG A 2 1.72 26.75 66.73
CA ARG A 2 0.39 26.08 66.86
C ARG A 2 -0.79 26.98 66.42
N ASN A 3 -0.63 28.33 66.44
CA ASN A 3 -1.69 29.26 66.04
C ASN A 3 -1.70 29.69 64.59
N ILE A 4 -0.64 29.36 63.82
CA ILE A 4 -0.58 29.65 62.40
C ILE A 4 -1.24 28.53 61.56
N ILE A 5 -1.19 27.29 62.09
CA ILE A 5 -1.81 26.12 61.40
C ILE A 5 -3.35 26.18 61.51
N VAL A 6 -3.93 26.70 62.57
CA VAL A 6 -5.37 26.81 62.79
C VAL A 6 -5.95 27.94 61.90
N SER A 7 -5.24 29.03 61.64
CA SER A 7 -5.66 30.12 60.74
C SER A 7 -5.60 29.74 59.27
N THR A 8 -4.66 28.85 58.90
CA THR A 8 -4.56 28.37 57.48
C THR A 8 -5.62 27.33 57.13
N ILE A 9 -6.08 26.55 58.13
CA ILE A 9 -7.16 25.57 57.93
C ILE A 9 -8.53 26.26 57.86
N LEU A 10 -8.73 27.39 58.54
CA LEU A 10 -9.98 28.17 58.46
C LEU A 10 -10.12 29.00 57.18
N LEU A 11 -9.04 29.28 56.46
CA LEU A 11 -9.07 29.96 55.15
C LEU A 11 -9.37 29.01 53.98
N PHE A 12 -9.27 27.69 54.16
CA PHE A 12 -9.57 26.68 53.13
C PHE A 12 -11.01 26.14 53.17
N ILE A 13 -11.80 26.49 54.16
CA ILE A 13 -13.22 26.06 54.30
C ILE A 13 -14.20 27.08 53.65
N GLY A 14 -13.71 28.19 53.09
CA GLY A 14 -14.52 29.31 52.60
C GLY A 14 -14.90 29.29 51.11
N GLN A 15 -14.62 28.25 50.33
CA GLN A 15 -15.02 28.16 48.91
C GLN A 15 -15.72 26.84 48.62
N MET A 16 -16.78 26.49 49.31
CA MET A 16 -17.77 25.57 48.76
C MET A 16 -18.61 26.35 47.73
N SER A 17 -18.19 26.31 46.47
CA SER A 17 -19.05 26.68 45.36
C SER A 17 -20.26 25.73 45.34
N TRP A 18 -21.43 26.25 45.60
CA TRP A 18 -22.68 25.49 45.44
C TRP A 18 -22.89 25.18 43.99
N ALA A 19 -22.70 23.92 43.59
CA ALA A 19 -22.99 23.47 42.25
C ALA A 19 -24.50 23.26 42.12
N GLN A 20 -25.15 24.05 41.29
CA GLN A 20 -26.57 23.87 40.96
C GLN A 20 -26.73 22.66 40.06
N THR A 21 -27.57 21.73 40.43
CA THR A 21 -27.93 20.57 39.61
C THR A 21 -29.18 20.92 38.78
N ILE A 22 -29.10 20.83 37.47
CA ILE A 22 -30.20 21.01 36.54
C ILE A 22 -30.64 19.63 36.06
N THR A 23 -31.90 19.29 36.32
CA THR A 23 -32.52 18.04 35.93
C THR A 23 -33.73 18.30 35.03
N GLY A 24 -34.13 17.31 34.26
CA GLY A 24 -35.33 17.42 33.42
C GLY A 24 -35.62 16.14 32.64
N VAL A 25 -36.73 16.18 31.92
CA VAL A 25 -37.17 15.08 31.04
C VAL A 25 -37.45 15.63 29.65
N VAL A 26 -36.92 14.96 28.63
CA VAL A 26 -37.17 15.28 27.22
C VAL A 26 -38.22 14.32 26.69
N LYS A 27 -39.28 14.86 26.08
CA LYS A 27 -40.43 14.14 25.53
C LYS A 27 -40.75 14.63 24.13
N ASP A 28 -41.51 13.84 23.38
CA ASP A 28 -42.11 14.27 22.12
C ASP A 28 -43.50 14.91 22.33
N THR A 29 -44.12 15.38 21.25
CA THR A 29 -45.47 15.95 21.26
C THR A 29 -46.57 14.95 21.63
N ALA A 30 -46.31 13.65 21.55
CA ALA A 30 -47.18 12.56 21.99
C ALA A 30 -46.94 12.15 23.46
N ASN A 31 -46.09 12.92 24.21
CA ASN A 31 -45.72 12.73 25.61
C ASN A 31 -44.83 11.45 25.83
N SER A 32 -44.26 10.87 24.77
CA SER A 32 -43.36 9.72 24.88
C SER A 32 -41.93 10.24 25.21
N PRO A 33 -41.17 9.58 26.09
CA PRO A 33 -39.80 9.99 26.43
C PRO A 33 -38.86 9.82 25.23
N ILE A 34 -38.01 10.81 24.99
CA ILE A 34 -36.97 10.75 23.96
C ILE A 34 -35.66 10.31 24.61
N SER A 35 -35.27 9.10 24.36
CA SER A 35 -33.98 8.53 24.79
C SER A 35 -32.84 9.01 23.90
N TYR A 36 -31.65 9.16 24.52
CA TYR A 36 -30.39 9.56 23.83
C TYR A 36 -30.45 10.95 23.16
N ALA A 37 -31.35 11.83 23.59
CA ALA A 37 -31.31 13.24 23.19
C ALA A 37 -30.11 13.95 23.82
N THR A 38 -29.42 14.75 23.03
CA THR A 38 -28.27 15.53 23.51
C THR A 38 -28.76 16.81 24.17
N VAL A 39 -28.34 17.05 25.40
CA VAL A 39 -28.66 18.24 26.20
C VAL A 39 -27.35 18.95 26.52
N VAL A 40 -27.20 20.19 26.04
CA VAL A 40 -25.99 21.01 26.24
C VAL A 40 -26.35 22.29 26.98
N LEU A 41 -25.55 22.63 27.98
CA LEU A 41 -25.69 23.85 28.77
C LEU A 41 -24.64 24.88 28.35
N TYR A 42 -25.12 26.09 28.02
CA TYR A 42 -24.28 27.23 27.68
C TYR A 42 -24.43 28.36 28.70
N SER A 43 -23.41 29.15 28.87
CA SER A 43 -23.41 30.39 29.63
C SER A 43 -23.63 31.59 28.70
N LEU A 44 -24.52 32.47 29.06
CA LEU A 44 -24.79 33.74 28.33
C LEU A 44 -23.96 34.90 28.95
N PRO A 45 -23.56 35.94 28.13
CA PRO A 45 -24.00 36.20 26.74
C PRO A 45 -23.10 35.58 25.66
N ASP A 46 -21.94 35.00 26.01
CA ASP A 46 -20.87 34.54 25.09
C ASP A 46 -21.07 33.10 24.58
N THR A 47 -22.17 32.44 24.98
CA THR A 47 -22.52 31.06 24.59
C THR A 47 -21.37 30.06 24.80
N THR A 48 -20.58 30.23 25.89
CA THR A 48 -19.54 29.28 26.25
C THR A 48 -20.14 27.98 26.79
N TYR A 49 -19.57 26.85 26.35
CA TYR A 49 -19.97 25.52 26.82
C TYR A 49 -19.70 25.37 28.33
N VAL A 50 -20.68 24.90 29.07
CA VAL A 50 -20.60 24.64 30.50
C VAL A 50 -20.58 23.16 30.82
N SER A 51 -21.60 22.42 30.37
CA SER A 51 -21.70 20.96 30.55
C SER A 51 -22.67 20.37 29.54
N GLY A 52 -22.60 19.02 29.36
CA GLY A 52 -23.51 18.29 28.47
C GLY A 52 -23.88 16.94 29.06
N ALA A 53 -25.07 16.45 28.70
CA ALA A 53 -25.57 15.13 29.05
C ALA A 53 -26.36 14.53 27.90
N ILE A 54 -26.58 13.22 27.96
CA ILE A 54 -27.47 12.49 27.06
C ILE A 54 -28.61 11.94 27.92
N THR A 55 -29.85 12.02 27.40
CA THR A 55 -31.02 11.47 28.12
C THR A 55 -30.96 9.94 28.20
N ASN A 56 -31.38 9.41 29.36
CA ASN A 56 -31.54 7.96 29.55
C ASN A 56 -32.79 7.41 28.80
N ARG A 57 -33.11 6.13 28.98
CA ARG A 57 -34.26 5.48 28.32
C ARG A 57 -35.61 6.11 28.66
N GLU A 58 -35.72 6.70 29.85
CA GLU A 58 -36.90 7.42 30.35
C GLU A 58 -36.90 8.90 29.97
N GLY A 59 -35.97 9.33 29.10
CA GLY A 59 -35.81 10.70 28.61
C GLY A 59 -35.23 11.67 29.67
N GLN A 60 -34.74 11.18 30.81
CA GLN A 60 -34.21 12.02 31.90
C GLN A 60 -32.77 12.42 31.66
N PHE A 61 -32.40 13.65 32.06
CA PHE A 61 -31.04 14.15 32.07
C PHE A 61 -30.69 14.83 33.37
N LYS A 62 -29.38 14.92 33.67
CA LYS A 62 -28.84 15.64 34.79
C LYS A 62 -27.55 16.36 34.41
N LEU A 63 -27.48 17.66 34.63
CA LEU A 63 -26.34 18.52 34.40
C LEU A 63 -25.90 19.23 35.67
N THR A 64 -24.63 19.57 35.76
CA THR A 64 -24.07 20.33 36.88
C THR A 64 -23.56 21.68 36.39
N ALA A 65 -23.96 22.76 37.01
CA ALA A 65 -23.54 24.13 36.69
C ALA A 65 -22.98 24.82 37.92
N VAL A 66 -22.00 25.72 37.77
CA VAL A 66 -21.49 26.58 38.80
C VAL A 66 -22.34 27.86 38.82
N GLU A 67 -22.85 28.22 39.97
CA GLU A 67 -23.75 29.34 40.19
C GLU A 67 -23.10 30.68 39.84
N SER A 68 -23.60 31.42 38.82
CA SER A 68 -23.61 32.91 38.75
C SER A 68 -23.89 33.51 37.37
N LYS A 69 -24.32 32.74 36.36
CA LYS A 69 -24.58 33.28 34.99
C LYS A 69 -25.98 32.84 34.49
N GLN A 70 -26.57 33.63 33.59
CA GLN A 70 -27.73 33.17 32.86
C GLN A 70 -27.35 31.97 31.98
N LEU A 71 -28.06 30.86 32.15
CA LEU A 71 -27.78 29.60 31.52
C LEU A 71 -28.82 29.28 30.47
N LEU A 72 -28.37 28.80 29.29
CA LEU A 72 -29.18 28.39 28.16
C LEU A 72 -29.01 26.89 27.92
N LEU A 73 -30.09 26.15 27.84
CA LEU A 73 -30.12 24.76 27.41
C LEU A 73 -30.39 24.69 25.91
N GLN A 74 -29.60 23.90 25.23
CA GLN A 74 -29.85 23.40 23.89
C GLN A 74 -30.19 21.92 23.97
N VAL A 75 -31.35 21.53 23.43
CA VAL A 75 -31.76 20.12 23.39
C VAL A 75 -32.01 19.70 21.95
N SER A 76 -31.34 18.64 21.52
CA SER A 76 -31.43 18.12 20.16
C SER A 76 -31.54 16.60 20.14
N SER A 77 -32.28 16.09 19.17
CA SER A 77 -32.35 14.64 18.89
C SER A 77 -32.62 14.43 17.39
N ILE A 78 -32.15 13.31 16.84
CA ILE A 78 -32.37 12.99 15.42
C ILE A 78 -33.87 12.82 15.17
N GLY A 79 -34.37 13.52 14.13
CA GLY A 79 -35.79 13.52 13.79
C GLY A 79 -36.63 14.53 14.56
N TYR A 80 -36.02 15.43 15.35
CA TYR A 80 -36.69 16.48 16.12
C TYR A 80 -36.03 17.85 15.91
N LYS A 81 -36.81 18.92 15.97
CA LYS A 81 -36.30 20.31 15.92
C LYS A 81 -35.49 20.61 17.16
N THR A 82 -34.29 21.13 16.98
CA THR A 82 -33.46 21.60 18.09
C THR A 82 -34.15 22.74 18.84
N ARG A 83 -34.23 22.66 20.17
CA ARG A 83 -34.87 23.65 21.02
C ARG A 83 -33.88 24.31 21.96
N TYR A 84 -33.99 25.63 22.09
CA TYR A 84 -33.22 26.45 23.01
C TYR A 84 -34.15 27.04 24.07
N LEU A 85 -33.80 26.95 25.35
CA LEU A 85 -34.61 27.44 26.46
C LEU A 85 -33.73 27.79 27.66
N PRO A 86 -34.20 28.73 28.54
CA PRO A 86 -33.48 29.00 29.80
C PRO A 86 -33.37 27.73 30.64
N ALA A 87 -32.23 27.55 31.31
CA ALA A 87 -32.02 26.41 32.18
C ALA A 87 -32.70 26.59 33.51
N THR A 88 -33.65 25.72 33.85
CA THR A 88 -34.30 25.63 35.14
C THR A 88 -34.24 24.20 35.67
N THR A 89 -34.38 24.02 36.99
CA THR A 89 -34.42 22.68 37.60
C THR A 89 -35.78 22.02 37.34
N ASP A 90 -35.77 20.68 37.15
CA ASP A 90 -36.95 19.82 37.00
C ASP A 90 -37.91 20.22 35.88
N GLN A 91 -37.38 20.57 34.74
CA GLN A 91 -38.18 20.98 33.59
C GLN A 91 -38.50 19.81 32.63
N THR A 92 -39.74 19.86 32.09
CA THR A 92 -40.11 18.98 30.98
C THR A 92 -39.93 19.70 29.67
N ILE A 93 -39.13 19.14 28.76
CA ILE A 93 -38.82 19.72 27.46
C ILE A 93 -39.51 18.89 26.40
N VAL A 94 -40.38 19.50 25.61
CA VAL A 94 -41.06 18.83 24.51
C VAL A 94 -40.37 19.20 23.21
N LEU A 95 -39.89 18.25 22.44
CA LEU A 95 -39.38 18.43 21.10
C LEU A 95 -40.45 18.13 20.07
N GLU A 96 -40.60 19.02 19.09
CA GLU A 96 -41.45 18.82 17.92
C GLU A 96 -40.71 17.93 16.91
N GLN A 97 -41.42 16.96 16.31
CA GLN A 97 -40.88 16.19 15.21
C GLN A 97 -40.51 17.13 14.06
N ASP A 98 -39.31 17.00 13.59
CA ASP A 98 -38.86 17.67 12.38
C ASP A 98 -39.29 16.80 11.19
N VAL A 99 -40.52 17.05 10.72
CA VAL A 99 -40.99 16.47 9.46
C VAL A 99 -40.35 17.27 8.32
N VAL A 100 -39.03 17.25 8.29
CA VAL A 100 -38.33 17.51 7.05
C VAL A 100 -38.56 16.26 6.21
N SER A 101 -39.39 16.39 5.15
CA SER A 101 -39.22 15.53 3.99
C SER A 101 -37.71 15.57 3.70
N ILE A 102 -37.03 14.48 3.83
CA ILE A 102 -35.64 14.35 3.40
C ILE A 102 -35.75 14.50 1.88
N ASP A 103 -35.74 15.74 1.41
CA ASP A 103 -35.28 15.99 0.06
C ASP A 103 -33.96 15.26 -0.01
N GLU A 104 -33.88 14.33 -0.96
CA GLU A 104 -32.72 13.53 -1.28
C GLU A 104 -31.47 14.35 -0.95
N VAL A 105 -30.80 14.03 0.16
CA VAL A 105 -29.47 14.58 0.43
C VAL A 105 -28.61 13.95 -0.62
N VAL A 106 -28.60 14.61 -1.79
CA VAL A 106 -27.58 14.38 -2.79
C VAL A 106 -26.29 14.73 -2.07
N VAL A 107 -25.64 13.71 -1.51
CA VAL A 107 -24.27 13.80 -1.01
C VAL A 107 -23.48 14.13 -2.27
N LYS A 108 -23.37 15.43 -2.57
CA LYS A 108 -22.44 15.92 -3.59
C LYS A 108 -21.10 15.46 -3.09
N GLY A 109 -20.59 14.37 -3.67
CA GLY A 109 -19.30 13.81 -3.33
C GLY A 109 -18.29 14.96 -3.33
N THR A 110 -17.88 15.36 -2.13
CA THR A 110 -16.88 16.39 -1.98
C THR A 110 -15.57 15.77 -2.47
N ARG A 111 -14.82 16.57 -3.19
CA ARG A 111 -13.50 16.19 -3.69
C ARG A 111 -12.61 15.68 -2.54
N PRO A 112 -11.74 14.68 -2.77
CA PRO A 112 -10.74 14.25 -1.79
C PRO A 112 -9.92 15.45 -1.31
N ILE A 113 -10.00 15.75 -0.03
CA ILE A 113 -9.15 16.78 0.59
C ILE A 113 -7.85 16.09 0.92
N SER A 114 -6.76 16.53 0.29
CA SER A 114 -5.41 16.11 0.64
C SER A 114 -4.86 16.96 1.77
N LYS A 115 -4.18 16.33 2.70
CA LYS A 115 -3.52 16.97 3.85
C LYS A 115 -2.12 16.41 4.00
N LEU A 116 -1.12 17.25 4.25
CA LEU A 116 0.20 16.77 4.61
C LEU A 116 0.18 16.05 5.97
N ILE A 117 0.83 14.91 5.99
CA ILE A 117 1.14 14.13 7.20
C ILE A 117 2.65 13.93 7.28
N SER A 118 3.16 13.46 8.42
CA SER A 118 4.59 13.18 8.57
C SER A 118 5.08 12.17 7.52
N GLY A 119 5.93 12.63 6.60
CA GLY A 119 6.50 11.82 5.53
C GLY A 119 5.61 11.59 4.31
N GLY A 120 4.43 12.27 4.18
CA GLY A 120 3.55 12.03 3.05
C GLY A 120 2.27 12.84 3.04
N VAL A 121 1.25 12.33 2.34
CA VAL A 121 -0.06 12.96 2.15
C VAL A 121 -1.16 12.00 2.54
N GLN A 122 -2.15 12.47 3.29
CA GLN A 122 -3.42 11.80 3.55
C GLN A 122 -4.45 12.28 2.53
N ILE A 123 -5.24 11.36 2.00
CA ILE A 123 -6.33 11.62 1.06
C ILE A 123 -7.60 10.96 1.60
N ASN A 124 -8.64 11.75 1.79
CA ASN A 124 -9.92 11.22 2.25
C ASN A 124 -10.65 10.52 1.09
N VAL A 125 -11.21 9.35 1.35
CA VAL A 125 -11.99 8.54 0.41
C VAL A 125 -13.47 8.58 0.78
N ALA A 126 -13.79 8.41 2.06
CA ALA A 126 -15.15 8.48 2.56
C ALA A 126 -15.81 9.82 2.18
N ASN A 127 -17.09 9.76 1.78
CA ASN A 127 -17.88 10.92 1.34
C ASN A 127 -17.30 11.65 0.10
N THR A 128 -16.49 10.98 -0.70
CA THR A 128 -15.97 11.48 -1.98
C THR A 128 -16.39 10.54 -3.11
N VAL A 129 -16.13 10.93 -4.35
CA VAL A 129 -16.37 10.06 -5.51
C VAL A 129 -15.55 8.77 -5.47
N LEU A 130 -14.42 8.78 -4.78
CA LEU A 130 -13.56 7.60 -4.66
C LEU A 130 -14.24 6.46 -3.91
N SER A 131 -15.19 6.75 -3.02
CA SER A 131 -15.92 5.71 -2.28
C SER A 131 -16.89 4.89 -3.14
N GLY A 132 -17.19 5.33 -4.36
CA GLY A 132 -18.13 4.65 -5.27
C GLY A 132 -17.49 3.98 -6.48
N ILE A 133 -16.17 3.95 -6.60
CA ILE A 133 -15.51 3.53 -7.85
C ILE A 133 -15.22 2.03 -7.97
N GLY A 134 -15.40 1.26 -6.89
CA GLY A 134 -15.23 -0.20 -6.94
C GLY A 134 -14.39 -0.76 -5.81
N THR A 135 -13.13 -1.08 -6.04
CA THR A 135 -12.24 -1.77 -5.11
C THR A 135 -11.12 -0.87 -4.58
N GLY A 136 -10.35 -1.37 -3.62
CA GLY A 136 -9.12 -0.72 -3.16
C GLY A 136 -8.12 -0.47 -4.30
N ASN A 137 -8.01 -1.40 -5.26
CA ASN A 137 -7.20 -1.21 -6.46
C ASN A 137 -7.70 -0.01 -7.29
N ASP A 138 -9.03 0.11 -7.51
CA ASP A 138 -9.62 1.23 -8.26
C ASP A 138 -9.38 2.57 -7.56
N VAL A 139 -9.43 2.59 -6.22
CA VAL A 139 -9.11 3.79 -5.42
C VAL A 139 -7.65 4.20 -5.62
N LEU A 140 -6.72 3.25 -5.44
CA LEU A 140 -5.29 3.55 -5.50
C LEU A 140 -4.84 4.05 -6.88
N LYS A 141 -5.41 3.54 -7.97
CA LYS A 141 -5.16 4.04 -9.34
C LYS A 141 -5.48 5.53 -9.53
N ARG A 142 -6.38 6.07 -8.71
CA ARG A 142 -6.86 7.46 -8.81
C ARG A 142 -6.26 8.40 -7.77
N ILE A 143 -5.34 7.91 -6.95
CA ILE A 143 -4.63 8.76 -6.00
C ILE A 143 -3.42 9.40 -6.70
N PRO A 144 -3.25 10.73 -6.64
CA PRO A 144 -2.06 11.39 -7.13
C PRO A 144 -0.79 10.75 -6.56
N MET A 145 0.28 10.71 -7.32
CA MET A 145 1.58 10.11 -7.00
C MET A 145 1.61 8.57 -6.97
N ILE A 146 0.47 7.88 -7.06
CA ILE A 146 0.44 6.42 -7.15
C ILE A 146 0.33 6.01 -8.63
N THR A 147 1.13 5.03 -9.00
CA THR A 147 1.08 4.37 -10.31
C THR A 147 1.10 2.85 -10.11
N GLY A 148 0.59 2.10 -11.07
CA GLY A 148 0.53 0.64 -10.97
C GLY A 148 -0.89 0.12 -10.91
N ASP A 149 -1.00 -1.21 -10.82
CA ASP A 149 -2.26 -1.96 -10.89
C ASP A 149 -2.14 -3.32 -10.20
N ASN A 150 -3.30 -3.97 -9.98
CA ASN A 150 -3.41 -5.36 -9.51
C ASN A 150 -2.54 -5.64 -8.27
N GLY A 151 -2.63 -4.76 -7.28
CA GLY A 151 -1.91 -4.89 -6.01
C GLY A 151 -0.43 -4.54 -6.07
N ARG A 152 0.10 -4.16 -7.23
CA ARG A 152 1.49 -3.71 -7.40
C ARG A 152 1.52 -2.22 -7.66
N PHE A 153 1.66 -1.45 -6.60
CA PHE A 153 1.66 -0.01 -6.66
C PHE A 153 3.03 0.59 -6.39
N LYS A 154 3.31 1.67 -7.09
CA LYS A 154 4.52 2.48 -6.94
C LYS A 154 4.15 3.89 -6.53
N VAL A 155 4.95 4.50 -5.70
CA VAL A 155 4.88 5.94 -5.45
C VAL A 155 5.89 6.62 -6.37
N PHE A 156 5.43 7.64 -7.10
CA PHE A 156 6.22 8.35 -8.09
C PHE A 156 7.56 8.84 -7.51
N GLY A 157 8.68 8.57 -8.20
CA GLY A 157 10.02 8.88 -7.75
C GLY A 157 10.56 8.02 -6.60
N ARG A 158 9.73 7.12 -6.03
CA ARG A 158 10.15 6.20 -4.96
C ARG A 158 10.34 4.76 -5.42
N GLY A 159 9.52 4.31 -6.33
CA GLY A 159 9.44 2.91 -6.74
C GLY A 159 8.36 2.16 -5.99
N ASP A 160 8.55 0.85 -5.81
CA ASP A 160 7.55 -0.03 -5.23
C ASP A 160 7.16 0.37 -3.81
N ALA A 161 5.85 0.44 -3.55
CA ALA A 161 5.31 0.77 -2.25
C ALA A 161 4.83 -0.49 -1.52
N ARG A 162 5.07 -0.57 -0.21
CA ARG A 162 4.37 -1.53 0.63
C ARG A 162 2.99 -1.02 0.98
N VAL A 163 1.99 -1.84 0.74
CA VAL A 163 0.60 -1.49 1.05
C VAL A 163 0.21 -2.06 2.40
N TYR A 164 -0.50 -1.26 3.19
CA TYR A 164 -1.04 -1.64 4.49
C TYR A 164 -2.54 -1.39 4.50
N ILE A 165 -3.29 -2.23 5.19
CA ILE A 165 -4.70 -2.00 5.54
C ILE A 165 -4.77 -1.99 7.06
N ASN A 166 -5.19 -0.85 7.64
CA ASN A 166 -5.24 -0.63 9.09
C ASN A 166 -3.91 -0.97 9.80
N ASN A 167 -2.79 -0.50 9.23
CA ASN A 167 -1.41 -0.74 9.68
C ASN A 167 -0.91 -2.20 9.55
N ARG A 168 -1.69 -3.12 9.01
CA ARG A 168 -1.28 -4.49 8.69
C ARG A 168 -0.79 -4.56 7.25
N GLU A 169 0.37 -5.13 7.03
CA GLU A 169 0.94 -5.29 5.68
C GLU A 169 0.09 -6.21 4.80
N VAL A 170 -0.20 -5.76 3.60
CA VAL A 170 -0.84 -6.55 2.54
C VAL A 170 0.21 -7.43 1.90
N ARG A 171 0.13 -8.72 2.14
CA ARG A 171 1.08 -9.71 1.56
C ARG A 171 0.56 -10.35 0.28
N ASP A 172 -0.76 -10.36 0.09
CA ASP A 172 -1.39 -10.85 -1.13
C ASP A 172 -2.11 -9.71 -1.87
N PRO A 173 -1.72 -9.41 -3.13
CA PRO A 173 -2.36 -8.37 -3.95
C PRO A 173 -3.89 -8.47 -4.04
N SER A 174 -4.45 -9.68 -3.96
CA SER A 174 -5.90 -9.89 -3.99
C SER A 174 -6.65 -9.25 -2.81
N GLU A 175 -5.95 -8.90 -1.72
CA GLU A 175 -6.56 -8.20 -0.59
C GLU A 175 -7.11 -6.82 -0.97
N LEU A 176 -6.44 -6.12 -1.90
CA LEU A 176 -6.91 -4.84 -2.41
C LEU A 176 -8.12 -4.98 -3.34
N ASP A 177 -8.20 -6.09 -4.06
CA ASP A 177 -9.38 -6.44 -4.84
C ASP A 177 -10.59 -6.79 -3.96
N LYS A 178 -10.34 -7.40 -2.80
CA LYS A 178 -11.37 -7.75 -1.83
C LYS A 178 -11.94 -6.53 -1.11
N LEU A 179 -11.16 -5.46 -0.97
CA LEU A 179 -11.53 -4.26 -0.25
C LEU A 179 -12.48 -3.40 -1.10
N ASN A 180 -13.72 -3.20 -0.63
CA ASN A 180 -14.66 -2.31 -1.29
C ASN A 180 -14.26 -0.84 -1.05
N SER A 181 -14.31 -0.01 -2.08
CA SER A 181 -14.03 1.42 -1.99
C SER A 181 -14.92 2.17 -0.98
N ALA A 182 -16.15 1.71 -0.78
CA ALA A 182 -17.09 2.27 0.20
C ALA A 182 -16.65 2.02 1.67
N ASP A 183 -15.80 1.03 1.90
CA ASP A 183 -15.28 0.69 3.22
C ASP A 183 -13.99 1.46 3.56
N ILE A 184 -13.45 2.24 2.62
CA ILE A 184 -12.23 3.01 2.82
C ILE A 184 -12.58 4.40 3.37
N GLU A 185 -12.01 4.74 4.52
CA GLU A 185 -12.13 6.09 5.10
C GLU A 185 -11.14 7.05 4.44
N ARG A 186 -9.87 6.65 4.41
CA ARG A 186 -8.77 7.46 3.87
C ARG A 186 -7.59 6.58 3.43
N VAL A 187 -6.76 7.17 2.60
CA VAL A 187 -5.47 6.59 2.18
C VAL A 187 -4.35 7.55 2.55
N GLU A 188 -3.33 7.01 3.21
CA GLU A 188 -2.10 7.73 3.56
C GLU A 188 -0.99 7.27 2.61
N VAL A 189 -0.48 8.18 1.78
CA VAL A 189 0.65 7.93 0.89
C VAL A 189 1.90 8.48 1.59
N ILE A 190 2.66 7.60 2.21
CA ILE A 190 3.87 7.93 2.96
C ILE A 190 5.06 7.73 2.01
N SER A 191 5.44 8.80 1.35
CA SER A 191 6.56 8.79 0.39
C SER A 191 7.92 8.77 1.07
N ASP A 192 7.99 9.20 2.33
CA ASP A 192 9.20 9.27 3.13
C ASP A 192 9.02 8.51 4.46
N PRO A 193 8.97 7.16 4.42
CA PRO A 193 8.67 6.35 5.60
C PRO A 193 9.77 6.47 6.64
N GLY A 194 9.36 6.80 7.89
CA GLY A 194 10.24 6.97 9.05
C GLY A 194 10.84 5.65 9.56
N ALA A 195 11.55 5.73 10.70
CA ALA A 195 12.33 4.64 11.29
C ALA A 195 11.49 3.40 11.68
N ARG A 196 10.20 3.57 11.93
CA ARG A 196 9.28 2.48 12.29
C ARG A 196 9.06 1.46 11.16
N TYR A 197 9.34 1.85 9.91
CA TYR A 197 9.24 0.96 8.76
C TYR A 197 10.59 0.36 8.43
N ASP A 198 10.59 -0.89 7.97
CA ASP A 198 11.78 -1.60 7.53
C ASP A 198 12.63 -0.76 6.57
N ALA A 199 13.96 -0.90 6.64
CA ALA A 199 14.87 -0.09 5.83
C ALA A 199 14.75 -0.36 4.32
N THR A 200 14.19 -1.51 3.92
CA THR A 200 13.92 -1.82 2.50
C THR A 200 12.66 -1.13 1.96
N VAL A 201 11.80 -0.60 2.84
CA VAL A 201 10.53 0.01 2.45
C VAL A 201 10.76 1.39 1.86
N ALA A 202 10.67 1.52 0.54
CA ALA A 202 10.88 2.77 -0.18
C ALA A 202 9.72 3.76 -0.02
N ALA A 203 8.48 3.27 0.02
CA ALA A 203 7.25 4.03 0.23
C ALA A 203 6.18 3.15 0.88
N VAL A 204 5.20 3.79 1.51
CA VAL A 204 4.06 3.10 2.15
C VAL A 204 2.76 3.71 1.65
N ILE A 205 1.81 2.85 1.35
CA ILE A 205 0.41 3.21 1.11
C ILE A 205 -0.40 2.55 2.23
N ASN A 206 -0.93 3.35 3.16
CA ASN A 206 -1.70 2.83 4.28
C ASN A 206 -3.18 3.18 4.11
N ILE A 207 -4.00 2.18 3.87
CA ILE A 207 -5.44 2.29 3.72
C ILE A 207 -6.08 2.15 5.10
N GLN A 208 -6.83 3.16 5.51
CA GLN A 208 -7.63 3.11 6.73
C GLN A 208 -9.08 2.87 6.34
N THR A 209 -9.67 1.81 6.90
CA THR A 209 -11.08 1.49 6.67
C THR A 209 -11.98 2.20 7.67
N ALA A 210 -13.19 2.56 7.24
CA ALA A 210 -14.19 3.11 8.12
C ALA A 210 -14.67 2.04 9.12
N GLN A 211 -14.76 2.40 10.38
CA GLN A 211 -15.48 1.56 11.34
C GLN A 211 -16.97 1.62 10.98
N LYS A 212 -17.54 0.48 10.59
CA LYS A 212 -18.99 0.41 10.34
C LYS A 212 -19.72 0.42 11.67
N PRO A 213 -20.57 1.41 11.95
CA PRO A 213 -21.40 1.36 13.13
C PRO A 213 -22.46 0.26 12.93
N GLY A 214 -22.74 -0.49 14.00
CA GLY A 214 -23.81 -1.47 14.04
C GLY A 214 -23.34 -2.89 14.36
N GLU A 215 -24.19 -3.60 15.04
CA GLU A 215 -24.09 -5.03 15.33
C GLU A 215 -24.90 -5.82 14.32
N GLY A 216 -24.58 -7.10 14.16
CA GLY A 216 -25.29 -8.02 13.31
C GLY A 216 -24.44 -8.64 12.22
N PHE A 217 -25.11 -9.27 11.27
CA PHE A 217 -24.50 -9.94 10.13
C PHE A 217 -24.52 -9.04 8.90
N SER A 218 -23.41 -9.02 8.18
CA SER A 218 -23.32 -8.38 6.86
C SER A 218 -22.62 -9.28 5.85
N PHE A 219 -22.96 -9.13 4.58
CA PHE A 219 -22.25 -9.80 3.50
C PHE A 219 -22.08 -8.88 2.30
N ASN A 220 -21.07 -9.18 1.51
CA ASN A 220 -20.82 -8.55 0.22
C ASN A 220 -20.45 -9.64 -0.78
N ALA A 221 -21.00 -9.59 -1.99
CA ALA A 221 -20.65 -10.48 -3.07
C ALA A 221 -20.28 -9.66 -4.31
N ARG A 222 -19.20 -10.06 -5.00
CA ARG A 222 -18.76 -9.46 -6.24
C ARG A 222 -18.49 -10.53 -7.29
N SER A 223 -18.97 -10.31 -8.50
CA SER A 223 -18.61 -11.10 -9.68
C SER A 223 -18.17 -10.16 -10.79
N SER A 224 -17.01 -10.43 -11.38
CA SER A 224 -16.46 -9.66 -12.51
C SER A 224 -16.12 -10.63 -13.63
N PHE A 225 -16.52 -10.29 -14.83
CA PHE A 225 -16.21 -11.02 -16.05
C PHE A 225 -15.49 -10.07 -17.01
N TYR A 226 -14.38 -10.54 -17.54
CA TYR A 226 -13.58 -9.82 -18.53
C TYR A 226 -13.55 -10.64 -19.82
N THR A 227 -13.72 -9.98 -20.94
CA THR A 227 -13.67 -10.60 -22.25
C THR A 227 -12.66 -9.87 -23.14
N GLY A 228 -11.90 -10.63 -23.93
CA GLY A 228 -10.90 -10.16 -24.84
C GLY A 228 -10.43 -11.33 -25.70
N GLU A 229 -9.15 -11.55 -25.88
CA GLU A 229 -8.63 -12.78 -26.51
C GLU A 229 -8.93 -14.02 -25.65
N ASN A 230 -9.00 -13.85 -24.33
CA ASN A 230 -9.41 -14.87 -23.37
C ASN A 230 -10.52 -14.34 -22.49
N ASN A 231 -11.26 -15.27 -21.87
CA ASN A 231 -12.27 -14.95 -20.87
C ASN A 231 -11.69 -15.16 -19.48
N ASP A 232 -11.78 -14.10 -18.67
CA ASP A 232 -11.29 -14.06 -17.31
C ASP A 232 -12.43 -13.73 -16.35
N TYR A 233 -12.33 -14.21 -15.11
CA TYR A 233 -13.34 -13.95 -14.11
C TYR A 233 -12.78 -13.89 -12.70
N ILE A 234 -13.42 -13.06 -11.88
CA ILE A 234 -13.13 -12.89 -10.46
C ILE A 234 -14.46 -12.98 -9.71
N ASN A 235 -14.53 -13.86 -8.72
CA ASN A 235 -15.68 -14.03 -7.85
C ASN A 235 -15.23 -13.91 -6.38
N GLN A 236 -16.05 -13.23 -5.57
CA GLN A 236 -15.76 -12.98 -4.18
C GLN A 236 -17.05 -13.00 -3.34
N ILE A 237 -16.96 -13.56 -2.15
CA ILE A 237 -17.96 -13.45 -1.10
C ILE A 237 -17.22 -13.10 0.20
N SER A 238 -17.69 -12.05 0.86
CA SER A 238 -17.18 -11.61 2.17
C SER A 238 -18.33 -11.56 3.15
N THR A 239 -18.15 -12.09 4.33
CA THR A 239 -19.12 -12.08 5.42
C THR A 239 -18.49 -11.53 6.69
N ASN A 240 -19.27 -10.86 7.50
CA ASN A 240 -18.85 -10.33 8.77
C ASN A 240 -20.02 -10.42 9.78
N TYR A 241 -19.71 -10.82 11.00
CA TYR A 241 -20.64 -10.81 12.12
C TYR A 241 -20.02 -10.06 13.30
N ARG A 242 -20.73 -9.04 13.78
CA ARG A 242 -20.28 -8.21 14.90
C ARG A 242 -21.31 -8.21 16.03
N LYS A 243 -20.84 -8.41 17.26
CA LYS A 243 -21.64 -8.32 18.47
C LYS A 243 -20.76 -8.06 19.69
N GLU A 244 -21.11 -7.05 20.51
CA GLU A 244 -20.49 -6.78 21.83
C GLU A 244 -18.95 -6.78 21.79
N GLY A 245 -18.34 -6.06 20.83
CA GLY A 245 -16.88 -6.00 20.67
C GLY A 245 -16.26 -7.17 19.91
N LEU A 246 -16.99 -8.28 19.72
CA LEU A 246 -16.55 -9.39 18.88
C LEU A 246 -16.86 -9.09 17.41
N ASP A 247 -15.87 -9.29 16.53
CA ASP A 247 -15.98 -9.12 15.09
C ASP A 247 -15.37 -10.36 14.40
N VAL A 248 -16.21 -11.22 13.83
CA VAL A 248 -15.80 -12.43 13.10
C VAL A 248 -16.03 -12.22 11.62
N PHE A 249 -15.02 -12.45 10.80
CA PHE A 249 -15.12 -12.27 9.37
C PHE A 249 -14.58 -13.46 8.59
N ALA A 250 -15.17 -13.68 7.42
CA ALA A 250 -14.68 -14.65 6.45
C ALA A 250 -14.76 -14.07 5.04
N ASN A 251 -13.80 -14.48 4.20
CA ASN A 251 -13.74 -14.07 2.80
C ASN A 251 -13.34 -15.27 1.96
N LEU A 252 -14.03 -15.48 0.84
CA LEU A 252 -13.67 -16.43 -0.19
C LEU A 252 -13.48 -15.67 -1.52
N TYR A 253 -12.33 -15.86 -2.14
CA TYR A 253 -11.97 -15.20 -3.40
C TYR A 253 -11.47 -16.26 -4.39
N TYR A 254 -12.01 -16.22 -5.60
CA TYR A 254 -11.56 -17.04 -6.71
C TYR A 254 -11.32 -16.17 -7.93
N SER A 255 -10.17 -16.34 -8.59
CA SER A 255 -9.86 -15.69 -9.85
C SER A 255 -9.27 -16.67 -10.85
N ASN A 256 -9.61 -16.47 -12.12
CA ASN A 256 -8.95 -17.10 -13.26
C ASN A 256 -8.65 -15.99 -14.26
N ILE A 257 -7.37 -15.65 -14.38
CA ILE A 257 -6.91 -14.47 -15.13
C ILE A 257 -5.83 -14.89 -16.11
N SER A 258 -5.94 -14.39 -17.33
CA SER A 258 -4.96 -14.54 -18.39
C SER A 258 -4.23 -13.22 -18.66
N SER A 259 -2.99 -13.31 -19.11
CA SER A 259 -2.24 -12.20 -19.67
C SER A 259 -1.58 -12.62 -20.96
N LEU A 260 -1.59 -11.71 -21.93
CA LEU A 260 -0.97 -11.93 -23.23
C LEU A 260 0.44 -11.34 -23.23
N LEU A 261 1.35 -12.00 -23.93
CA LEU A 261 2.69 -11.53 -24.20
C LEU A 261 2.91 -11.56 -25.71
N LYS A 262 2.91 -10.38 -26.33
CA LYS A 262 3.20 -10.21 -27.76
C LYS A 262 4.20 -9.08 -27.93
N GLY A 263 5.22 -9.29 -28.75
CA GLY A 263 6.20 -8.23 -29.00
C GLY A 263 7.38 -8.72 -29.82
N ASP A 264 8.10 -7.73 -30.32
CA ASP A 264 9.35 -7.93 -31.06
C ASP A 264 10.53 -7.72 -30.09
N ILE A 265 11.52 -8.60 -30.17
CA ILE A 265 12.76 -8.53 -29.41
C ILE A 265 13.90 -8.59 -30.43
N SER A 266 14.80 -7.62 -30.40
CA SER A 266 16.05 -7.66 -31.14
C SER A 266 17.21 -7.74 -30.15
N GLN A 267 18.04 -8.76 -30.29
CA GLN A 267 19.26 -8.97 -29.49
C GLN A 267 20.46 -8.84 -30.43
N ILE A 268 21.40 -7.97 -30.08
CA ILE A 268 22.59 -7.71 -30.87
C ILE A 268 23.81 -8.03 -30.01
N ILE A 269 24.70 -8.87 -30.53
CA ILE A 269 25.97 -9.24 -29.89
C ILE A 269 27.08 -8.94 -30.89
N ASP A 270 27.89 -7.92 -30.57
CA ASP A 270 29.05 -7.51 -31.37
C ASP A 270 30.31 -8.08 -30.75
N VAL A 271 30.85 -9.09 -31.38
CA VAL A 271 32.12 -9.79 -31.04
C VAL A 271 33.01 -9.84 -32.28
N ASP A 272 33.64 -10.97 -32.60
CA ASP A 272 34.35 -11.13 -33.86
C ASP A 272 33.37 -11.15 -35.05
N THR A 273 32.14 -11.55 -34.81
CA THR A 273 31.01 -11.57 -35.76
C THR A 273 29.88 -10.75 -35.16
N LEU A 274 29.21 -9.93 -35.95
CA LEU A 274 28.01 -9.19 -35.55
C LEU A 274 26.80 -10.13 -35.60
N TRP A 275 26.38 -10.63 -34.46
CA TRP A 275 25.16 -11.46 -34.32
C TRP A 275 23.96 -10.59 -34.08
N CYS A 276 22.90 -10.78 -34.87
CA CYS A 276 21.62 -10.11 -34.69
C CYS A 276 20.50 -11.17 -34.68
N GLN A 277 19.82 -11.30 -33.55
CA GLN A 277 18.64 -12.15 -33.39
C GLN A 277 17.38 -11.27 -33.36
N ASN A 278 16.53 -11.36 -34.37
CA ASN A 278 15.23 -10.69 -34.44
C ASN A 278 14.14 -11.71 -34.14
N SER A 279 13.45 -11.53 -33.03
CA SER A 279 12.48 -12.47 -32.51
C SER A 279 11.10 -11.85 -32.40
N TYR A 280 10.07 -12.59 -32.75
CA TYR A 280 8.68 -12.28 -32.43
C TYR A 280 8.18 -13.24 -31.37
N THR A 281 7.69 -12.68 -30.27
CA THR A 281 7.11 -13.42 -29.16
C THR A 281 5.59 -13.37 -29.23
N ASN A 282 4.92 -14.51 -29.10
CA ASN A 282 3.48 -14.62 -29.01
C ASN A 282 3.11 -15.71 -28.01
N GLY A 283 2.21 -15.43 -27.09
CA GLY A 283 1.77 -16.39 -26.11
C GLY A 283 1.10 -15.71 -24.91
N GLY A 284 1.05 -16.43 -23.80
CA GLY A 284 0.41 -15.90 -22.61
C GLY A 284 0.64 -16.72 -21.35
N MET A 285 0.08 -16.20 -20.27
CA MET A 285 0.05 -16.86 -18.98
C MET A 285 -1.39 -16.97 -18.52
N ARG A 286 -1.72 -18.07 -17.86
CA ARG A 286 -2.99 -18.25 -17.17
C ARG A 286 -2.72 -18.56 -15.70
N SER A 287 -3.32 -17.76 -14.83
CA SER A 287 -3.22 -17.91 -13.39
C SER A 287 -4.60 -18.10 -12.77
N ASN A 288 -4.74 -19.10 -11.94
CA ASN A 288 -5.94 -19.29 -11.14
C ASN A 288 -5.58 -19.32 -9.66
N THR A 289 -6.42 -18.68 -8.86
CA THR A 289 -6.18 -18.50 -7.43
C THR A 289 -7.47 -18.71 -6.68
N LEU A 290 -7.42 -19.55 -5.67
CA LEU A 290 -8.44 -19.68 -4.63
C LEU A 290 -7.82 -19.22 -3.32
N ASN A 291 -8.43 -18.21 -2.70
CA ASN A 291 -7.97 -17.66 -1.43
C ASN A 291 -9.12 -17.63 -0.43
N GLY A 292 -8.93 -18.26 0.72
CA GLY A 292 -9.82 -18.24 1.87
C GLY A 292 -9.19 -17.41 3.00
N THR A 293 -9.98 -16.55 3.64
CA THR A 293 -9.58 -15.79 4.82
C THR A 293 -10.61 -15.99 5.89
N VAL A 294 -10.17 -16.25 7.12
CA VAL A 294 -11.03 -16.19 8.32
C VAL A 294 -10.30 -15.39 9.39
N GLY A 295 -11.05 -14.67 10.20
CA GLY A 295 -10.42 -13.91 11.28
C GLY A 295 -11.42 -13.52 12.36
N VAL A 296 -10.86 -13.19 13.50
CA VAL A 296 -11.59 -12.72 14.67
C VAL A 296 -10.86 -11.51 15.26
N ASN A 297 -11.61 -10.46 15.53
CA ASN A 297 -11.17 -9.29 16.29
C ASN A 297 -12.01 -9.22 17.56
N TYR A 298 -11.39 -8.85 18.65
CA TYR A 298 -12.06 -8.63 19.91
C TYR A 298 -11.62 -7.32 20.55
N GLU A 299 -12.58 -6.43 20.73
CA GLU A 299 -12.42 -5.19 21.45
C GLU A 299 -12.57 -5.49 22.96
N ILE A 300 -11.45 -5.60 23.67
CA ILE A 300 -11.43 -5.85 25.12
C ILE A 300 -12.09 -4.68 25.85
N ASN A 301 -11.81 -3.46 25.38
CA ASN A 301 -12.44 -2.19 25.77
C ASN A 301 -12.06 -1.12 24.75
N GLU A 302 -12.57 0.10 24.90
CA GLU A 302 -12.34 1.25 23.98
C GLU A 302 -10.86 1.53 23.65
N ASN A 303 -9.94 1.08 24.49
CA ASN A 303 -8.51 1.33 24.36
C ASN A 303 -7.68 0.10 23.98
N HIS A 304 -8.27 -1.08 23.97
CA HIS A 304 -7.54 -2.34 23.78
C HIS A 304 -8.29 -3.28 22.86
N TYR A 305 -7.63 -3.72 21.79
CA TYR A 305 -8.16 -4.76 20.92
C TYR A 305 -7.08 -5.77 20.52
N ILE A 306 -7.51 -6.99 20.27
CA ILE A 306 -6.68 -8.10 19.78
C ILE A 306 -7.35 -8.72 18.57
N GLY A 307 -6.58 -9.24 17.64
CA GLY A 307 -7.11 -9.93 16.47
C GLY A 307 -6.22 -11.06 16.02
N LEU A 308 -6.87 -12.08 15.47
CA LEU A 308 -6.22 -13.23 14.84
C LEU A 308 -6.83 -13.42 13.45
N ARG A 309 -5.96 -13.62 12.46
CA ARG A 309 -6.35 -13.87 11.08
C ARG A 309 -5.58 -15.06 10.52
N TYR A 310 -6.28 -15.89 9.77
CA TYR A 310 -5.71 -16.97 8.98
C TYR A 310 -6.10 -16.82 7.53
N ASP A 311 -5.11 -16.88 6.65
CA ASP A 311 -5.28 -16.89 5.20
C ASP A 311 -4.74 -18.20 4.63
N ILE A 312 -5.48 -18.81 3.72
CA ILE A 312 -5.04 -19.95 2.92
C ILE A 312 -5.21 -19.62 1.44
N LYS A 313 -4.16 -19.85 0.66
CA LYS A 313 -4.16 -19.61 -0.78
C LYS A 313 -3.66 -20.85 -1.52
N THR A 314 -4.33 -21.22 -2.59
CA THR A 314 -3.93 -22.31 -3.47
C THR A 314 -4.30 -21.99 -4.93
N SER A 315 -3.73 -22.74 -5.85
CA SER A 315 -4.12 -22.75 -7.26
C SER A 315 -4.83 -24.06 -7.55
N PRO A 316 -6.17 -24.07 -7.72
CA PRO A 316 -6.92 -25.30 -7.99
C PRO A 316 -6.48 -26.03 -9.26
N GLN A 317 -5.93 -25.30 -10.21
CA GLN A 317 -5.32 -25.82 -11.43
C GLN A 317 -3.89 -25.29 -11.54
N LYS A 318 -3.00 -26.00 -12.21
CA LYS A 318 -1.63 -25.51 -12.47
C LYS A 318 -1.70 -24.20 -13.24
N ASN A 319 -0.99 -23.18 -12.79
CA ASN A 319 -0.77 -21.96 -13.55
C ASN A 319 0.09 -22.29 -14.76
N THR A 320 -0.22 -21.71 -15.89
CA THR A 320 0.48 -22.01 -17.16
C THR A 320 1.12 -20.78 -17.75
N LYS A 321 2.32 -20.93 -18.29
CA LYS A 321 2.99 -20.00 -19.18
C LYS A 321 3.27 -20.75 -20.48
N ASP A 322 2.71 -20.35 -21.61
CA ASP A 322 2.89 -20.94 -22.92
C ASP A 322 3.27 -19.85 -23.91
N ILE A 323 4.54 -19.81 -24.29
CA ILE A 323 5.11 -18.74 -25.11
C ILE A 323 5.81 -19.37 -26.32
N TYR A 324 5.52 -18.82 -27.49
CA TYR A 324 6.14 -19.12 -28.75
C TYR A 324 7.06 -17.97 -29.15
N LEU A 325 8.30 -18.30 -29.48
CA LEU A 325 9.31 -17.39 -30.00
C LEU A 325 9.72 -17.85 -31.38
N THR A 326 9.60 -16.97 -32.36
CA THR A 326 10.10 -17.20 -33.73
C THR A 326 11.21 -16.19 -33.99
N SER A 327 12.39 -16.65 -34.42
CA SER A 327 13.58 -15.81 -34.57
C SER A 327 14.28 -16.05 -35.90
N ASP A 328 14.69 -14.96 -36.54
CA ASP A 328 15.68 -14.94 -37.60
C ASP A 328 17.01 -14.48 -37.03
N ILE A 329 18.06 -15.26 -37.22
CA ILE A 329 19.40 -15.04 -36.69
C ILE A 329 20.35 -14.72 -37.85
N TYR A 330 21.04 -13.61 -37.73
CA TYR A 330 21.98 -13.12 -38.73
C TYR A 330 23.41 -13.09 -38.14
N ALA A 331 24.39 -13.47 -38.98
CA ALA A 331 25.81 -13.31 -38.75
C ALA A 331 26.36 -12.35 -39.81
N ASP A 332 26.92 -11.19 -39.39
CA ASP A 332 27.39 -10.14 -40.28
C ASP A 332 26.38 -9.73 -41.38
N GLY A 333 25.09 -9.70 -41.00
CA GLY A 333 23.98 -9.36 -41.89
C GLY A 333 23.51 -10.48 -42.81
N VAL A 334 24.13 -11.66 -42.80
CA VAL A 334 23.69 -12.84 -43.55
C VAL A 334 22.82 -13.73 -42.67
N LEU A 335 21.69 -14.18 -43.17
CA LEU A 335 20.82 -15.10 -42.44
C LEU A 335 21.59 -16.42 -42.15
N TYR A 336 21.75 -16.70 -40.86
CA TYR A 336 22.49 -17.85 -40.34
C TYR A 336 21.56 -18.98 -39.94
N ASP A 337 20.45 -18.68 -39.23
CA ASP A 337 19.52 -19.68 -38.73
C ASP A 337 18.09 -19.10 -38.61
N LYS A 338 17.09 -19.96 -38.78
CA LYS A 338 15.72 -19.72 -38.40
C LYS A 338 15.36 -20.63 -37.25
N TRP A 339 14.95 -20.02 -36.18
CA TRP A 339 14.74 -20.72 -34.94
C TRP A 339 13.35 -20.49 -34.36
N LYS A 340 12.72 -21.55 -33.91
CA LYS A 340 11.43 -21.52 -33.21
C LYS A 340 11.60 -22.15 -31.84
N ASN A 341 11.07 -21.53 -30.83
CA ASN A 341 11.06 -22.05 -29.46
C ASN A 341 9.65 -21.96 -28.90
N ARG A 342 9.22 -23.02 -28.24
CA ARG A 342 8.04 -23.03 -27.38
C ARG A 342 8.49 -23.25 -25.95
N GLU A 343 8.24 -22.28 -25.07
CA GLU A 343 8.40 -22.39 -23.63
C GLU A 343 7.05 -22.68 -22.98
N LEU A 344 6.88 -23.88 -22.44
CA LEU A 344 5.71 -24.28 -21.66
C LEU A 344 6.11 -24.52 -20.20
N LYS A 345 5.62 -23.69 -19.28
CA LYS A 345 5.77 -23.89 -17.83
C LYS A 345 4.42 -24.14 -17.19
N ARG A 346 4.36 -25.12 -16.28
CA ARG A 346 3.20 -25.46 -15.46
C ARG A 346 3.60 -25.42 -14.01
N THR A 347 3.01 -24.48 -13.26
CA THR A 347 3.31 -24.26 -11.84
C THR A 347 2.14 -24.67 -10.98
N ALA A 348 2.34 -25.62 -10.10
CA ALA A 348 1.44 -25.97 -9.01
C ALA A 348 1.85 -25.16 -7.78
N SER A 349 0.88 -24.49 -7.14
CA SER A 349 1.07 -23.85 -5.85
C SER A 349 0.66 -24.83 -4.76
N ARG A 350 1.58 -25.18 -3.87
CA ARG A 350 1.21 -25.85 -2.61
C ARG A 350 0.43 -24.84 -1.77
N PRO A 351 -0.52 -25.28 -0.89
CA PRO A 351 -1.28 -24.34 -0.09
C PRO A 351 -0.36 -23.42 0.70
N VAL A 352 -0.48 -22.12 0.43
CA VAL A 352 0.19 -21.09 1.20
C VAL A 352 -0.67 -20.77 2.40
N SER A 353 -0.11 -20.88 3.60
CA SER A 353 -0.76 -20.55 4.86
C SER A 353 -0.10 -19.34 5.50
N GLN A 354 -0.92 -18.42 5.98
CA GLN A 354 -0.46 -17.25 6.74
C GLN A 354 -1.32 -17.09 7.99
N VAL A 355 -0.67 -16.92 9.13
CA VAL A 355 -1.28 -16.56 10.40
C VAL A 355 -0.78 -15.18 10.79
N ASN A 356 -1.69 -14.29 11.17
CA ASN A 356 -1.35 -12.99 11.70
C ASN A 356 -2.05 -12.78 13.05
N LEU A 357 -1.28 -12.44 14.08
CA LEU A 357 -1.73 -12.05 15.41
C LEU A 357 -1.36 -10.58 15.61
N TYR A 358 -2.29 -9.77 16.08
CA TYR A 358 -2.00 -8.39 16.42
C TYR A 358 -2.73 -7.93 17.67
N TYR A 359 -2.10 -6.98 18.36
CA TYR A 359 -2.65 -6.30 19.51
C TYR A 359 -2.34 -4.81 19.41
N ALA A 360 -3.34 -3.97 19.69
CA ALA A 360 -3.14 -2.54 19.86
C ALA A 360 -3.83 -2.08 21.14
N GLY A 361 -3.11 -1.30 21.93
CA GLY A 361 -3.60 -0.85 23.23
C GLY A 361 -3.06 0.50 23.66
N GLN A 362 -3.82 1.19 24.52
CA GLN A 362 -3.46 2.46 25.14
C GLN A 362 -3.49 2.34 26.67
N LEU A 363 -2.32 2.35 27.29
CA LEU A 363 -2.12 2.29 28.74
C LEU A 363 -1.78 3.70 29.26
N GLY A 364 -2.77 4.51 29.57
CA GLY A 364 -2.58 5.92 29.89
C GLY A 364 -1.89 6.67 28.74
N ASN A 365 -0.68 7.17 28.93
CA ASN A 365 0.12 7.86 27.90
C ASN A 365 0.95 6.94 27.02
N LEU A 366 0.99 5.63 27.31
CA LEU A 366 1.74 4.63 26.57
C LEU A 366 0.83 3.94 25.57
N SER A 367 1.14 4.05 24.28
CA SER A 367 0.53 3.23 23.22
C SER A 367 1.40 2.00 22.98
N VAL A 368 0.79 0.83 22.86
CA VAL A 368 1.43 -0.45 22.54
C VAL A 368 0.83 -0.96 21.25
N ASP A 369 1.67 -1.33 20.29
CA ASP A 369 1.32 -1.96 19.02
C ASP A 369 2.20 -3.18 18.84
N PHE A 370 1.60 -4.36 18.72
CA PHE A 370 2.29 -5.63 18.52
C PHE A 370 1.69 -6.34 17.31
N ASN A 371 2.56 -6.88 16.47
CA ASN A 371 2.19 -7.66 15.30
C ASN A 371 3.10 -8.87 15.18
N ALA A 372 2.55 -10.03 14.90
CA ALA A 372 3.30 -11.25 14.60
C ALA A 372 2.71 -11.96 13.39
N ASP A 373 3.57 -12.38 12.48
CA ASP A 373 3.24 -13.08 11.25
C ASP A 373 3.98 -14.41 11.18
N TYR A 374 3.28 -15.45 10.79
CA TYR A 374 3.85 -16.69 10.31
C TYR A 374 3.33 -16.98 8.91
N TYR A 375 4.22 -17.32 8.00
CA TYR A 375 3.91 -17.64 6.62
C TYR A 375 4.67 -18.91 6.20
N CYS A 376 4.00 -19.79 5.49
CA CYS A 376 4.65 -20.92 4.81
C CYS A 376 3.96 -21.22 3.49
N GLY A 377 4.73 -21.66 2.51
CA GLY A 377 4.22 -22.04 1.20
C GLY A 377 5.31 -22.39 0.22
N GLY A 378 4.91 -22.96 -0.91
CA GLY A 378 5.84 -23.36 -1.93
C GLY A 378 5.21 -23.52 -3.31
N THR A 379 6.06 -23.76 -4.31
CA THR A 379 5.66 -23.96 -5.69
C THR A 379 6.49 -25.08 -6.34
N ASP A 380 5.81 -25.89 -7.16
CA ASP A 380 6.41 -26.91 -8.01
C ASP A 380 6.18 -26.50 -9.46
N THR A 381 7.25 -26.32 -10.25
CA THR A 381 7.18 -25.94 -11.65
C THR A 381 7.80 -27.01 -12.54
N GLU A 382 7.07 -27.42 -13.55
CA GLU A 382 7.54 -28.24 -14.66
C GLU A 382 7.73 -27.35 -15.88
N GLY A 383 8.90 -27.36 -16.47
CA GLY A 383 9.26 -26.61 -17.68
C GLY A 383 9.57 -27.53 -18.86
N MET A 384 9.16 -27.11 -20.04
CA MET A 384 9.50 -27.76 -21.31
C MET A 384 9.83 -26.68 -22.34
N HIS A 385 10.97 -26.81 -22.98
CA HIS A 385 11.38 -26.02 -24.12
C HIS A 385 11.47 -26.93 -25.33
N VAL A 386 10.72 -26.62 -26.39
CA VAL A 386 10.79 -27.29 -27.71
C VAL A 386 11.41 -26.33 -28.68
N GLU A 387 12.59 -26.64 -29.15
CA GLU A 387 13.38 -25.81 -30.06
C GLU A 387 13.54 -26.49 -31.43
N MET A 388 13.27 -25.73 -32.46
CA MET A 388 13.47 -26.13 -33.89
C MET A 388 14.39 -25.11 -34.55
N SER A 389 15.53 -25.54 -35.02
CA SER A 389 16.54 -24.73 -35.70
C SER A 389 16.81 -25.35 -37.06
N GLU A 390 16.96 -24.52 -38.09
CA GLU A 390 17.36 -25.01 -39.42
C GLU A 390 18.81 -25.51 -39.40
N GLU A 391 19.69 -24.87 -38.62
CA GLU A 391 21.11 -25.21 -38.52
C GLU A 391 21.37 -26.37 -37.53
N PHE A 392 20.66 -26.41 -36.37
CA PHE A 392 20.97 -27.34 -35.28
C PHE A 392 19.92 -28.44 -35.06
N GLY A 393 18.87 -28.48 -35.89
CA GLY A 393 17.79 -29.45 -35.77
C GLY A 393 16.87 -29.22 -34.57
N GLU A 394 16.09 -30.23 -34.22
CA GLU A 394 15.08 -30.19 -33.17
C GLU A 394 15.68 -30.75 -31.87
N ARG A 395 15.30 -30.11 -30.73
CA ARG A 395 15.54 -30.65 -29.38
C ARG A 395 14.43 -30.26 -28.43
N THR A 396 14.23 -31.09 -27.40
CA THR A 396 13.33 -30.80 -26.29
C THR A 396 14.11 -30.84 -24.99
N LEU A 397 13.95 -29.81 -24.15
CA LEU A 397 14.61 -29.71 -22.83
C LEU A 397 13.54 -29.71 -21.75
N TYR A 398 13.78 -30.47 -20.69
CA TYR A 398 12.88 -30.56 -19.53
C TYR A 398 13.55 -30.03 -18.27
N SER A 399 12.82 -29.22 -17.53
CA SER A 399 13.27 -28.69 -16.26
C SER A 399 12.22 -28.85 -15.17
N THR A 400 12.68 -28.94 -13.93
CA THR A 400 11.83 -28.88 -12.74
C THR A 400 12.39 -27.85 -11.77
N SER A 401 11.50 -27.15 -11.07
CA SER A 401 11.87 -26.26 -9.98
C SER A 401 10.94 -26.50 -8.80
N HIS A 402 11.54 -26.62 -7.62
CA HIS A 402 10.87 -26.81 -6.35
C HIS A 402 11.29 -25.69 -5.41
N ILE A 403 10.34 -24.90 -4.90
CA ILE A 403 10.61 -23.77 -4.03
C ILE A 403 9.77 -23.89 -2.78
N ASP A 404 10.42 -23.82 -1.61
CA ASP A 404 9.81 -23.69 -0.31
C ASP A 404 10.21 -22.38 0.36
N ASN A 405 9.24 -21.75 1.04
CA ASN A 405 9.49 -20.56 1.82
C ASN A 405 8.75 -20.65 3.15
N SER A 406 9.41 -20.23 4.22
CA SER A 406 8.80 -19.94 5.50
C SER A 406 9.29 -18.58 6.03
N LEU A 407 8.44 -17.91 6.78
CA LEU A 407 8.76 -16.63 7.41
C LEU A 407 8.09 -16.58 8.79
N LEU A 408 8.87 -16.17 9.78
CA LEU A 408 8.38 -15.75 11.10
C LEU A 408 8.80 -14.29 11.30
N ALA A 409 7.84 -13.43 11.62
CA ALA A 409 8.12 -12.03 11.89
C ALA A 409 7.39 -11.56 13.16
N GLY A 410 8.06 -10.74 13.95
CA GLY A 410 7.49 -10.12 15.13
C GLY A 410 7.91 -8.66 15.23
N LYS A 411 6.95 -7.76 15.53
CA LYS A 411 7.20 -6.33 15.70
C LYS A 411 6.50 -5.81 16.93
N LEU A 412 7.24 -5.13 17.78
CA LEU A 412 6.71 -4.41 18.94
C LEU A 412 7.06 -2.94 18.80
N GLN A 413 6.05 -2.08 18.92
CA GLN A 413 6.22 -0.64 18.98
C GLN A 413 5.56 -0.08 20.23
N LEU A 414 6.32 0.70 20.97
CA LEU A 414 5.87 1.45 22.13
C LEU A 414 5.95 2.94 21.80
N ALA A 415 4.91 3.70 22.13
CA ALA A 415 4.95 5.14 21.91
C ALA A 415 4.40 5.88 23.15
N TYR A 416 5.16 6.88 23.61
CA TYR A 416 4.87 7.64 24.81
C TYR A 416 4.89 9.15 24.53
N ARG A 417 3.96 9.88 25.12
CA ARG A 417 3.93 11.35 25.00
C ARG A 417 4.97 11.98 25.94
N ILE A 418 5.90 12.74 25.37
CA ILE A 418 6.93 13.48 26.11
C ILE A 418 6.79 14.97 25.76
N GLY A 419 6.32 15.76 26.71
CA GLY A 419 6.04 17.19 26.50
C GLY A 419 5.02 17.40 25.37
N LYS A 420 5.37 18.22 24.37
CA LYS A 420 4.55 18.46 23.18
C LYS A 420 4.75 17.42 22.08
N GLY A 421 5.63 16.43 22.31
CA GLY A 421 5.99 15.43 21.33
C GLY A 421 5.56 14.02 21.69
N LYS A 422 5.82 13.09 20.78
CA LYS A 422 5.60 11.65 20.91
C LYS A 422 6.90 10.92 20.57
N LEU A 423 7.45 10.21 21.54
CA LEU A 423 8.58 9.30 21.34
C LEU A 423 8.03 7.92 21.02
N SER A 424 8.49 7.32 19.94
CA SER A 424 8.22 5.93 19.60
C SER A 424 9.53 5.16 19.62
N VAL A 425 9.53 3.99 20.25
CA VAL A 425 10.65 3.03 20.23
C VAL A 425 10.10 1.67 19.88
N GLY A 426 10.89 0.84 19.25
CA GLY A 426 10.43 -0.51 18.94
C GLY A 426 11.53 -1.43 18.43
N SER A 427 11.17 -2.69 18.32
CA SER A 427 11.99 -3.76 17.77
C SER A 427 11.20 -4.56 16.76
N GLU A 428 11.92 -5.13 15.81
CA GLU A 428 11.38 -6.02 14.78
C GLU A 428 12.37 -7.16 14.57
N TYR A 429 11.85 -8.39 14.57
CA TYR A 429 12.61 -9.59 14.26
C TYR A 429 11.97 -10.30 13.08
N VAL A 430 12.77 -10.70 12.12
CA VAL A 430 12.35 -11.45 10.95
C VAL A 430 13.28 -12.61 10.76
N ASP A 431 12.70 -13.77 10.51
CA ASP A 431 13.40 -15.02 10.21
C ASP A 431 12.77 -15.62 8.94
N ILE A 432 13.56 -15.84 7.92
CA ILE A 432 13.13 -16.38 6.63
C ILE A 432 14.01 -17.56 6.27
N SER A 433 13.39 -18.66 5.90
CA SER A 433 14.09 -19.81 5.30
C SER A 433 13.50 -20.07 3.90
N ARG A 434 14.38 -20.18 2.93
CA ARG A 434 14.04 -20.48 1.54
C ARG A 434 14.89 -21.60 1.01
N ASN A 435 14.23 -22.64 0.50
CA ASN A 435 14.84 -23.71 -0.28
C ASN A 435 14.44 -23.55 -1.76
N ASP A 436 15.41 -23.60 -2.66
CA ASP A 436 15.23 -23.46 -4.11
C ASP A 436 16.03 -24.57 -4.82
N GLU A 437 15.32 -25.55 -5.36
CA GLU A 437 15.90 -26.64 -6.12
C GLU A 437 15.51 -26.51 -7.59
N TYR A 438 16.49 -26.43 -8.46
CA TYR A 438 16.30 -26.41 -9.92
C TYR A 438 17.04 -27.54 -10.57
N SER A 439 16.41 -28.28 -11.46
CA SER A 439 17.02 -29.36 -12.22
C SER A 439 16.65 -29.26 -13.70
N ASN A 440 17.68 -29.42 -14.54
CA ASN A 440 17.49 -29.58 -15.98
C ASN A 440 18.10 -30.91 -16.38
N LYS A 441 17.27 -31.88 -16.79
CA LYS A 441 17.70 -33.25 -17.09
C LYS A 441 18.60 -33.34 -18.31
N ASP A 442 18.43 -32.44 -19.26
CA ASP A 442 19.09 -32.46 -20.58
C ASP A 442 20.36 -31.58 -20.57
N LEU A 443 20.51 -30.72 -19.58
CA LEU A 443 21.65 -29.82 -19.37
C LEU A 443 22.14 -29.96 -17.90
N PRO A 444 22.94 -30.97 -17.56
CA PRO A 444 23.34 -31.25 -16.15
C PRO A 444 24.03 -30.08 -15.44
N GLY A 445 24.77 -29.23 -16.17
CA GLY A 445 25.39 -28.01 -15.63
C GLY A 445 24.42 -26.93 -15.15
N PHE A 446 23.13 -27.11 -15.39
CA PHE A 446 22.05 -26.22 -14.95
C PHE A 446 21.25 -26.79 -13.77
N THR A 447 21.80 -27.73 -13.01
CA THR A 447 21.16 -28.27 -11.82
C THR A 447 21.78 -27.64 -10.58
N SER A 448 20.93 -27.28 -9.61
CA SER A 448 21.37 -26.59 -8.39
C SER A 448 20.37 -26.76 -7.25
N LYS A 449 20.91 -26.82 -6.03
CA LYS A 449 20.14 -26.73 -4.77
C LYS A 449 20.71 -25.60 -3.93
N VAL A 450 19.88 -24.63 -3.59
CA VAL A 450 20.28 -23.45 -2.83
C VAL A 450 19.32 -23.26 -1.66
N ASN A 451 19.88 -23.17 -0.44
CA ASN A 451 19.15 -22.74 0.74
C ASN A 451 19.64 -21.36 1.15
N VAL A 452 18.72 -20.47 1.53
CA VAL A 452 19.04 -19.16 2.09
C VAL A 452 18.24 -18.98 3.37
N ASP A 453 18.98 -18.85 4.47
CA ASP A 453 18.42 -18.49 5.76
C ASP A 453 18.77 -17.04 6.07
N GLU A 454 17.75 -16.21 6.28
CA GLU A 454 17.89 -14.79 6.58
C GLU A 454 17.32 -14.49 7.96
N THR A 455 18.14 -13.90 8.83
CA THR A 455 17.65 -13.31 10.08
C THR A 455 17.90 -11.81 10.08
N ASN A 456 16.94 -11.02 10.54
CA ASN A 456 17.09 -9.57 10.68
C ASN A 456 16.52 -9.10 12.01
N LEU A 457 17.39 -8.54 12.86
CA LEU A 457 16.99 -7.85 14.08
C LEU A 457 17.11 -6.35 13.86
N ALA A 458 16.01 -5.64 14.05
CA ALA A 458 15.97 -4.19 13.93
C ALA A 458 15.52 -3.52 15.23
N LEU A 459 16.18 -2.41 15.57
CA LEU A 459 15.80 -1.52 16.65
C LEU A 459 15.56 -0.13 16.04
N PHE A 460 14.50 0.54 16.48
CA PHE A 460 14.21 1.90 15.99
C PHE A 460 13.70 2.83 17.06
N THR A 461 13.98 4.11 16.86
CA THR A 461 13.43 5.20 17.64
C THR A 461 12.99 6.32 16.73
N GLU A 462 11.90 7.00 17.05
CA GLU A 462 11.39 8.16 16.30
C GLU A 462 10.74 9.14 17.28
N TYR A 463 11.14 10.40 17.22
CA TYR A 463 10.54 11.47 17.98
C TYR A 463 9.83 12.46 17.05
N LYS A 464 8.56 12.70 17.33
CA LYS A 464 7.71 13.67 16.59
C LYS A 464 7.27 14.76 17.54
N VAL A 465 7.41 16.01 17.13
CA VAL A 465 6.99 17.16 17.96
C VAL A 465 6.30 18.22 17.10
N LEU A 466 5.17 18.70 17.60
CA LEU A 466 4.46 19.85 17.04
C LEU A 466 4.93 21.11 17.76
N THR A 467 5.43 22.07 17.00
CA THR A 467 5.88 23.38 17.48
C THR A 467 5.10 24.51 16.80
N ASN A 468 5.30 25.74 17.27
CA ASN A 468 4.65 26.92 16.67
C ASN A 468 5.17 27.23 15.23
N ILE A 469 6.36 26.72 14.87
CA ILE A 469 6.96 26.92 13.54
C ILE A 469 6.77 25.73 12.62
N GLY A 470 6.18 24.62 13.09
CA GLY A 470 5.90 23.44 12.29
C GLY A 470 6.10 22.12 13.04
N ASN A 471 5.95 21.03 12.31
CA ASN A 471 6.10 19.66 12.77
C ASN A 471 7.49 19.14 12.43
N PHE A 472 8.20 18.63 13.42
CA PHE A 472 9.48 17.96 13.26
C PHE A 472 9.33 16.47 13.54
N SER A 473 10.00 15.65 12.75
CA SER A 473 10.19 14.23 13.01
C SER A 473 11.65 13.90 12.79
N ILE A 474 12.26 13.22 13.74
CA ILE A 474 13.60 12.65 13.61
C ILE A 474 13.57 11.22 14.07
N GLY A 475 14.22 10.35 13.34
CA GLY A 475 14.24 8.92 13.65
C GLY A 475 15.55 8.27 13.23
N LEU A 476 15.83 7.15 13.88
CA LEU A 476 17.00 6.32 13.64
C LEU A 476 16.58 4.87 13.72
N ARG A 477 16.97 4.07 12.74
CA ARG A 477 16.82 2.62 12.73
C ARG A 477 18.19 1.97 12.60
N TYR A 478 18.42 0.94 13.38
CA TYR A 478 19.56 0.03 13.29
C TYR A 478 19.07 -1.33 12.84
N GLU A 479 19.76 -1.96 11.92
CA GLU A 479 19.50 -3.33 11.49
C GLU A 479 20.77 -4.17 11.55
N ASP A 480 20.60 -5.38 12.08
CA ASP A 480 21.59 -6.46 12.11
C ASP A 480 21.00 -7.62 11.32
N ALA A 481 21.42 -7.77 10.05
CA ALA A 481 20.89 -8.75 9.11
C ALA A 481 21.96 -9.76 8.75
N ASN A 482 21.67 -11.05 8.96
CA ASN A 482 22.51 -12.17 8.58
C ASN A 482 21.87 -12.97 7.47
N TYR A 483 22.68 -13.39 6.49
CA TYR A 483 22.31 -14.22 5.34
C TYR A 483 23.28 -15.40 5.29
N ASP A 484 22.78 -16.57 5.63
CA ASP A 484 23.49 -17.82 5.46
C ASP A 484 23.08 -18.47 4.14
N TYR A 485 24.04 -18.61 3.24
CA TYR A 485 23.84 -19.13 1.90
C TYR A 485 24.46 -20.53 1.83
N LEU A 486 23.64 -21.52 1.52
CA LEU A 486 24.07 -22.91 1.39
C LEU A 486 23.90 -23.38 -0.06
N VAL A 487 24.88 -24.09 -0.57
CA VAL A 487 24.82 -24.76 -1.87
C VAL A 487 25.02 -26.26 -1.60
N ASP A 488 24.09 -27.08 -2.07
CA ASP A 488 24.07 -28.53 -1.83
C ASP A 488 24.21 -28.91 -0.34
N ASP A 489 23.51 -28.13 0.52
CA ASP A 489 23.49 -28.23 1.99
C ASP A 489 24.84 -27.90 2.68
N GLU A 490 25.85 -27.40 1.96
CA GLU A 490 27.11 -26.91 2.53
C GLU A 490 27.10 -25.37 2.59
N VAL A 491 27.56 -24.81 3.72
CA VAL A 491 27.64 -23.36 3.89
C VAL A 491 28.68 -22.78 2.92
N ALA A 492 28.23 -21.85 2.09
CA ALA A 492 29.09 -21.11 1.19
C ALA A 492 29.50 -19.77 1.86
N ASP A 493 30.58 -19.80 2.64
CA ASP A 493 31.06 -18.63 3.40
C ASP A 493 31.37 -17.41 2.52
N ASP A 494 31.83 -17.61 1.30
CA ASP A 494 32.11 -16.56 0.33
C ASP A 494 30.86 -15.88 -0.18
N LYS A 495 29.68 -16.50 -0.05
CA LYS A 495 28.36 -15.99 -0.44
C LYS A 495 27.52 -15.54 0.74
N SER A 496 27.78 -16.04 1.95
CA SER A 496 27.12 -15.62 3.18
C SER A 496 27.48 -14.18 3.56
N ARG A 497 26.56 -13.44 4.15
CA ARG A 497 26.74 -12.00 4.41
C ARG A 497 26.14 -11.60 5.75
N HIS A 498 26.82 -10.67 6.42
CA HIS A 498 26.36 -10.05 7.65
C HIS A 498 26.41 -8.52 7.51
N TYR A 499 25.29 -7.84 7.69
CA TYR A 499 25.17 -6.38 7.53
C TYR A 499 24.74 -5.75 8.84
N ARG A 500 25.46 -4.72 9.29
CA ARG A 500 25.12 -3.85 10.42
C ARG A 500 25.04 -2.42 9.91
N GLN A 501 23.83 -1.87 9.88
CA GLN A 501 23.62 -0.60 9.21
C GLN A 501 22.66 0.32 9.99
N TRP A 502 22.91 1.61 9.86
CA TRP A 502 22.11 2.68 10.45
C TRP A 502 21.35 3.44 9.37
N PHE A 503 20.07 3.72 9.62
CA PHE A 503 19.16 4.36 8.68
C PHE A 503 18.52 5.59 9.35
N PRO A 504 19.18 6.77 9.30
CA PRO A 504 18.63 8.03 9.80
C PRO A 504 17.51 8.53 8.88
N ASN A 505 16.53 9.21 9.48
CA ASN A 505 15.51 9.95 8.78
C ASN A 505 15.17 11.23 9.54
N ALA A 506 14.77 12.28 8.83
CA ALA A 506 14.30 13.53 9.39
C ALA A 506 13.26 14.16 8.47
N SER A 507 12.26 14.80 9.03
CA SER A 507 11.31 15.61 8.26
C SER A 507 10.90 16.86 9.03
N TYR A 508 10.68 17.92 8.27
CA TYR A 508 10.13 19.19 8.75
C TYR A 508 8.94 19.58 7.87
N ALA A 509 7.78 19.74 8.48
CA ALA A 509 6.58 20.18 7.79
C ALA A 509 6.05 21.47 8.43
N THR A 510 5.71 22.45 7.61
CA THR A 510 5.18 23.73 8.05
C THR A 510 4.07 24.20 7.14
N LYS A 511 3.27 25.14 7.62
CA LYS A 511 2.22 25.81 6.84
C LYS A 511 2.49 27.30 6.84
N ILE A 512 2.61 27.86 5.65
CA ILE A 512 2.78 29.28 5.41
C ILE A 512 1.54 29.76 4.66
N ASP A 513 0.68 30.50 5.33
CA ASP A 513 -0.66 30.91 4.85
C ASP A 513 -1.48 29.64 4.42
N LYS A 514 -1.68 29.45 3.12
CA LYS A 514 -2.45 28.34 2.53
C LYS A 514 -1.57 27.26 1.89
N VAL A 515 -0.25 27.42 1.97
CA VAL A 515 0.72 26.49 1.40
C VAL A 515 1.27 25.61 2.51
N GLU A 516 1.13 24.31 2.38
CA GLU A 516 1.76 23.32 3.25
C GLU A 516 3.03 22.82 2.57
N LEU A 517 4.15 22.84 3.30
CA LEU A 517 5.48 22.47 2.82
C LEU A 517 6.05 21.38 3.71
N GLN A 518 6.70 20.40 3.12
CA GLN A 518 7.44 19.38 3.84
C GLN A 518 8.78 19.11 3.17
N LEU A 519 9.85 19.22 3.93
CA LEU A 519 11.21 18.79 3.56
C LEU A 519 11.51 17.50 4.33
N SER A 520 12.00 16.48 3.63
CA SER A 520 12.33 15.19 4.24
C SER A 520 13.65 14.66 3.73
N TYR A 521 14.39 14.03 4.63
CA TYR A 521 15.56 13.21 4.33
C TYR A 521 15.34 11.79 4.85
N THR A 522 15.63 10.78 4.03
CA THR A 522 15.57 9.37 4.44
C THR A 522 16.75 8.58 3.89
N SER A 523 17.33 7.72 4.73
CA SER A 523 18.28 6.69 4.31
C SER A 523 17.58 5.34 4.29
N LYS A 524 17.73 4.58 3.20
CA LYS A 524 17.09 3.30 2.94
C LYS A 524 18.07 2.33 2.28
N VAL A 525 17.71 1.04 2.24
CA VAL A 525 18.49 0.00 1.57
C VAL A 525 17.63 -0.76 0.57
N VAL A 526 18.21 -1.15 -0.56
CA VAL A 526 17.64 -2.15 -1.46
C VAL A 526 18.55 -3.37 -1.41
N ARG A 527 18.05 -4.44 -0.81
CA ARG A 527 18.76 -5.71 -0.75
C ARG A 527 18.59 -6.47 -2.06
N PRO A 528 19.62 -7.19 -2.53
CA PRO A 528 19.45 -8.07 -3.68
C PRO A 528 18.36 -9.10 -3.39
N SER A 529 17.55 -9.42 -4.37
CA SER A 529 16.60 -10.54 -4.27
C SER A 529 17.35 -11.89 -4.28
N TYR A 530 16.71 -12.93 -3.75
CA TYR A 530 17.29 -14.28 -3.78
C TYR A 530 17.64 -14.75 -5.20
N ARG A 531 16.81 -14.38 -6.20
CA ARG A 531 17.11 -14.65 -7.61
C ARG A 531 18.38 -13.94 -8.09
N GLU A 532 18.59 -12.70 -7.69
CA GLU A 532 19.79 -11.92 -8.05
C GLU A 532 21.04 -12.45 -7.34
N LEU A 533 20.91 -13.05 -6.17
CA LEU A 533 22.01 -13.70 -5.45
C LEU A 533 22.27 -15.14 -5.91
N SER A 534 21.30 -15.78 -6.56
CA SER A 534 21.44 -17.16 -7.04
C SER A 534 22.51 -17.23 -8.13
N GLY A 535 23.56 -18.01 -7.91
CA GLY A 535 24.57 -18.31 -8.93
C GLY A 535 24.11 -19.37 -9.94
N ASN A 536 22.84 -19.77 -9.91
CA ASN A 536 22.29 -20.81 -10.75
C ASN A 536 22.14 -20.32 -12.19
N LEU A 537 22.57 -21.16 -13.14
CA LEU A 537 22.34 -20.92 -14.56
C LEU A 537 20.93 -21.36 -14.90
N ALA A 538 20.09 -20.44 -15.35
CA ALA A 538 18.77 -20.72 -15.89
C ALA A 538 18.82 -20.63 -17.43
N TYR A 539 18.36 -21.68 -18.10
CA TYR A 539 18.32 -21.70 -19.54
C TYR A 539 17.20 -20.80 -20.06
N GLY A 540 17.53 -19.76 -20.80
CA GLY A 540 16.58 -18.89 -21.50
C GLY A 540 16.33 -19.37 -22.92
N ASN A 541 17.38 -19.46 -23.73
CA ASN A 541 17.38 -20.01 -25.08
C ASN A 541 18.84 -20.27 -25.54
N ARG A 542 19.05 -20.72 -26.79
CA ARG A 542 20.38 -21.01 -27.34
C ARG A 542 21.37 -19.84 -27.26
N PHE A 543 20.87 -18.61 -27.26
CA PHE A 543 21.67 -17.37 -27.30
C PHE A 543 21.55 -16.56 -26.02
N MET A 544 20.85 -17.08 -24.99
CA MET A 544 20.66 -16.36 -23.72
C MET A 544 20.57 -17.31 -22.54
N ILE A 545 21.41 -17.07 -21.55
CA ILE A 545 21.41 -17.69 -20.24
C ILE A 545 21.08 -16.61 -19.23
N GLU A 546 20.34 -16.95 -18.19
CA GLU A 546 20.08 -16.07 -17.04
C GLU A 546 20.82 -16.59 -15.83
N THR A 547 21.46 -15.72 -15.07
CA THR A 547 22.08 -16.04 -13.77
C THR A 547 22.01 -14.83 -12.83
N GLY A 548 21.98 -15.09 -11.53
CA GLY A 548 22.26 -14.06 -10.55
C GLY A 548 23.75 -13.85 -10.36
N TYR A 549 24.10 -12.95 -9.43
CA TYR A 549 25.47 -12.67 -9.03
C TYR A 549 25.57 -12.68 -7.50
N PRO A 550 26.11 -13.77 -6.89
CA PRO A 550 26.14 -13.95 -5.43
C PRO A 550 26.88 -12.86 -4.66
N PHE A 551 27.79 -12.14 -5.33
CA PHE A 551 28.62 -11.10 -4.72
C PHE A 551 27.99 -9.69 -4.74
N LEU A 552 26.72 -9.56 -5.06
CA LEU A 552 26.00 -8.28 -5.02
C LEU A 552 26.01 -7.68 -3.63
N LYS A 553 26.29 -6.37 -3.57
CA LYS A 553 26.19 -5.56 -2.36
C LYS A 553 24.82 -4.88 -2.31
N PRO A 554 24.22 -4.71 -1.14
CA PRO A 554 23.01 -3.91 -1.00
C PRO A 554 23.21 -2.49 -1.50
N THR A 555 22.22 -1.95 -2.20
CA THR A 555 22.17 -0.54 -2.59
C THR A 555 21.79 0.31 -1.40
N VAL A 556 22.65 1.25 -1.01
CA VAL A 556 22.28 2.31 -0.04
C VAL A 556 21.67 3.47 -0.79
N ARG A 557 20.47 3.84 -0.42
CA ARG A 557 19.69 4.91 -1.03
C ARG A 557 19.49 6.06 -0.06
N GLN A 558 19.89 7.26 -0.47
CA GLN A 558 19.69 8.52 0.26
C GLN A 558 18.75 9.41 -0.54
N ASP A 559 17.67 9.83 0.08
CA ASP A 559 16.62 10.62 -0.57
C ASP A 559 16.44 11.96 0.14
N LEU A 560 16.48 13.04 -0.61
CA LEU A 560 16.07 14.37 -0.19
C LEU A 560 14.81 14.75 -0.98
N SER A 561 13.72 15.09 -0.30
CA SER A 561 12.46 15.43 -0.95
C SER A 561 11.82 16.68 -0.41
N LEU A 562 11.24 17.48 -1.31
CA LEU A 562 10.36 18.61 -1.02
C LEU A 562 8.97 18.30 -1.54
N MET A 563 7.97 18.40 -0.67
CA MET A 563 6.55 18.25 -1.00
C MET A 563 5.80 19.55 -0.70
N ILE A 564 4.91 19.93 -1.60
CA ILE A 564 4.12 21.15 -1.53
C ILE A 564 2.66 20.80 -1.76
N VAL A 565 1.77 21.24 -0.87
CA VAL A 565 0.32 21.14 -1.05
C VAL A 565 -0.26 22.55 -0.94
N TRP A 566 -0.95 22.98 -1.99
CA TRP A 566 -1.62 24.25 -2.04
C TRP A 566 -3.02 24.11 -2.64
N LYS A 567 -4.03 24.18 -1.81
CA LYS A 567 -5.43 23.98 -2.23
C LYS A 567 -5.60 22.67 -3.01
N ILE A 568 -5.70 22.80 -4.33
CA ILE A 568 -5.94 21.72 -5.29
C ILE A 568 -4.67 21.21 -5.96
N VAL A 569 -3.54 21.83 -5.66
CA VAL A 569 -2.24 21.54 -6.28
C VAL A 569 -1.39 20.75 -5.31
N GLN A 570 -0.80 19.67 -5.79
CA GLN A 570 0.25 18.91 -5.10
C GLN A 570 1.47 18.91 -5.99
N ALA A 571 2.64 19.22 -5.45
CA ALA A 571 3.90 19.13 -6.16
C ALA A 571 4.95 18.44 -5.30
N SER A 572 5.82 17.70 -5.93
CA SER A 572 6.97 17.08 -5.26
C SER A 572 8.22 17.12 -6.11
N VAL A 573 9.35 17.36 -5.48
CA VAL A 573 10.69 17.25 -6.09
C VAL A 573 11.55 16.38 -5.19
N ARG A 574 12.26 15.45 -5.78
CA ARG A 574 13.05 14.46 -5.07
C ARG A 574 14.39 14.24 -5.76
N TYR A 575 15.44 14.33 -4.99
CA TYR A 575 16.78 13.90 -5.39
C TYR A 575 17.13 12.60 -4.68
N VAL A 576 17.59 11.61 -5.44
CA VAL A 576 17.93 10.27 -4.96
C VAL A 576 19.38 10.00 -5.31
N HIS A 577 20.19 9.67 -4.31
CA HIS A 577 21.56 9.22 -4.49
C HIS A 577 21.64 7.74 -4.07
N GLN A 578 21.96 6.87 -5.03
CA GLN A 578 22.12 5.43 -4.81
C GLN A 578 23.62 5.07 -4.87
N LYS A 579 24.14 4.45 -3.81
CA LYS A 579 25.47 3.83 -3.78
C LYS A 579 25.33 2.33 -3.95
N ASN A 580 26.25 1.70 -4.68
CA ASN A 580 26.18 0.28 -5.05
C ASN A 580 24.84 -0.08 -5.71
N ALA A 581 24.37 0.75 -6.65
CA ALA A 581 23.07 0.54 -7.29
C ALA A 581 23.05 -0.81 -8.02
N ILE A 582 22.12 -1.70 -7.65
CA ILE A 582 21.90 -2.96 -8.33
C ILE A 582 21.14 -2.67 -9.63
N VAL A 583 21.71 -3.11 -10.75
CA VAL A 583 21.13 -2.95 -12.08
C VAL A 583 21.20 -4.24 -12.87
N THR A 584 20.23 -4.42 -13.77
CA THR A 584 20.29 -5.48 -14.77
C THR A 584 21.49 -5.26 -15.70
N TRP A 585 22.22 -6.32 -15.96
CA TRP A 585 23.41 -6.31 -16.81
C TRP A 585 23.37 -7.44 -17.81
N ILE A 586 23.93 -7.21 -18.99
CA ILE A 586 24.11 -8.22 -20.00
C ILE A 586 25.62 -8.39 -20.21
N ASP A 587 26.09 -9.61 -20.12
CA ASP A 587 27.46 -10.01 -20.27
C ASP A 587 27.62 -11.05 -21.38
N ARG A 588 28.83 -11.41 -21.73
CA ARG A 588 29.17 -12.50 -22.64
C ARG A 588 29.36 -13.79 -21.87
N PHE A 589 28.93 -14.91 -22.42
CA PHE A 589 29.24 -16.22 -21.86
C PHE A 589 30.67 -16.62 -22.26
N GLU A 590 31.54 -16.89 -21.29
CA GLU A 590 32.98 -17.12 -21.53
C GLU A 590 33.25 -18.24 -22.50
N SER A 591 32.48 -19.34 -22.42
CA SER A 591 32.68 -20.54 -23.27
C SER A 591 32.06 -20.40 -24.68
N ASP A 592 31.12 -19.50 -24.88
CA ASP A 592 30.53 -19.20 -26.19
C ASP A 592 30.14 -17.69 -26.27
N PRO A 593 31.00 -16.83 -26.84
CA PRO A 593 30.79 -15.39 -26.87
C PRO A 593 29.54 -14.90 -27.60
N LYS A 594 28.90 -15.75 -28.42
CA LYS A 594 27.60 -15.44 -29.07
C LYS A 594 26.39 -15.64 -28.15
N VAL A 595 26.61 -16.19 -26.95
CA VAL A 595 25.57 -16.35 -25.92
C VAL A 595 25.64 -15.18 -24.93
N SER A 596 24.55 -14.49 -24.76
CA SER A 596 24.42 -13.44 -23.74
C SER A 596 24.09 -14.03 -22.38
N VAL A 597 24.67 -13.46 -21.34
CA VAL A 597 24.35 -13.76 -19.94
C VAL A 597 23.61 -12.58 -19.34
N LEU A 598 22.31 -12.75 -19.10
CA LEU A 598 21.51 -11.78 -18.36
C LEU A 598 21.76 -11.97 -16.87
N THR A 599 22.28 -10.93 -16.22
CA THR A 599 22.68 -10.96 -14.81
C THR A 599 22.40 -9.65 -14.12
N SER A 600 22.90 -9.45 -12.90
CA SER A 600 22.86 -8.19 -12.16
C SER A 600 24.26 -7.75 -11.74
N ARG A 601 24.52 -6.44 -11.69
CA ARG A 601 25.77 -5.87 -11.19
C ARG A 601 25.52 -4.66 -10.28
N ASN A 602 26.48 -4.33 -9.44
CA ASN A 602 26.49 -3.09 -8.70
C ASN A 602 27.17 -1.99 -9.53
N LEU A 603 26.49 -0.88 -9.71
CA LEU A 603 27.11 0.38 -10.12
C LEU A 603 27.55 1.16 -8.88
N HIS A 604 28.69 1.85 -8.97
CA HIS A 604 29.23 2.62 -7.83
C HIS A 604 28.22 3.67 -7.35
N GLU A 605 27.66 4.46 -8.26
CA GLU A 605 26.69 5.52 -7.98
C GLU A 605 25.65 5.64 -9.09
N LEU A 606 24.43 6.02 -8.71
CA LEU A 606 23.33 6.31 -9.64
C LEU A 606 22.45 7.43 -9.07
N PRO A 607 22.82 8.71 -9.32
CA PRO A 607 21.99 9.84 -8.94
C PRO A 607 20.77 9.99 -9.86
N LYS A 608 19.61 10.34 -9.25
CA LYS A 608 18.33 10.50 -9.95
C LYS A 608 17.58 11.72 -9.43
N LEU A 609 16.79 12.35 -10.29
CA LEU A 609 15.83 13.38 -9.96
C LEU A 609 14.45 12.96 -10.44
N ALA A 610 13.45 13.14 -9.59
CA ALA A 610 12.05 13.01 -9.95
C ALA A 610 11.29 14.26 -9.51
N ALA A 611 10.47 14.83 -10.38
CA ALA A 611 9.60 15.94 -10.05
C ALA A 611 8.20 15.69 -10.63
N MET A 612 7.18 16.06 -9.88
CA MET A 612 5.78 15.84 -10.26
C MET A 612 4.89 16.98 -9.77
N ILE A 613 3.87 17.29 -10.54
CA ILE A 613 2.77 18.15 -10.17
C ILE A 613 1.44 17.44 -10.45
N ALA A 614 0.48 17.57 -9.54
CA ALA A 614 -0.88 17.09 -9.70
C ALA A 614 -1.88 18.19 -9.35
N ILE A 615 -2.91 18.32 -10.17
CA ILE A 615 -3.98 19.31 -10.02
C ILE A 615 -5.30 18.59 -10.17
N ALA A 616 -6.23 18.84 -9.29
CA ALA A 616 -7.51 18.17 -9.30
C ALA A 616 -8.65 19.14 -8.96
N PRO A 617 -9.15 20.00 -9.88
CA PRO A 617 -10.30 20.88 -9.72
C PRO A 617 -11.62 20.11 -9.70
N THR A 618 -12.70 20.77 -9.28
CA THR A 618 -14.07 20.26 -9.34
C THR A 618 -14.95 21.27 -10.09
N PHE A 619 -15.60 20.81 -11.16
CA PHE A 619 -16.49 21.61 -12.00
C PHE A 619 -17.89 20.95 -12.03
N GLY A 620 -18.66 21.13 -10.95
CA GLY A 620 -19.97 20.51 -10.81
C GLY A 620 -19.89 18.97 -10.90
N ILE A 621 -20.50 18.40 -11.94
CA ILE A 621 -20.48 16.95 -12.20
C ILE A 621 -19.12 16.43 -12.68
N TRP A 622 -18.27 17.28 -13.26
CA TRP A 622 -16.97 16.91 -13.80
C TRP A 622 -15.85 17.14 -12.79
N LYS A 623 -15.10 16.09 -12.50
CA LYS A 623 -14.04 16.07 -11.48
C LYS A 623 -12.75 15.54 -12.13
N PRO A 624 -12.04 16.41 -12.90
CA PRO A 624 -10.78 16.02 -13.52
C PRO A 624 -9.62 15.99 -12.53
N GLN A 625 -8.64 15.15 -12.81
CA GLN A 625 -7.34 15.11 -12.14
C GLN A 625 -6.25 14.98 -13.19
N LEU A 626 -5.37 15.95 -13.25
CA LEU A 626 -4.19 15.97 -14.10
C LEU A 626 -2.94 15.76 -13.25
N SER A 627 -2.07 14.83 -13.64
CA SER A 627 -0.75 14.65 -13.04
C SER A 627 0.31 14.62 -14.13
N CYS A 628 1.41 15.33 -13.93
CA CYS A 628 2.55 15.35 -14.85
C CYS A 628 3.84 15.18 -14.03
N GLY A 629 4.80 14.43 -14.57
CA GLY A 629 6.06 14.20 -13.90
C GLY A 629 7.23 13.98 -14.86
N ILE A 630 8.42 14.11 -14.33
CA ILE A 630 9.68 13.89 -15.03
C ILE A 630 10.61 13.04 -14.17
N HIS A 631 11.28 12.09 -14.81
CA HIS A 631 12.40 11.35 -14.24
C HIS A 631 13.66 11.68 -15.03
N LYS A 632 14.72 11.96 -14.33
CA LYS A 632 16.07 12.15 -14.87
C LYS A 632 17.06 11.36 -14.03
N GLN A 633 17.97 10.69 -14.68
CA GLN A 633 19.15 10.08 -14.06
C GLN A 633 20.43 10.63 -14.69
N TRP A 634 21.54 10.45 -14.02
CA TRP A 634 22.88 10.74 -14.55
C TRP A 634 23.69 9.46 -14.41
N LEU A 635 23.92 8.80 -15.53
CA LEU A 635 24.64 7.53 -15.57
C LEU A 635 25.56 7.52 -16.79
N ASP A 636 26.85 7.51 -16.53
CA ASP A 636 27.89 7.27 -17.52
C ASP A 636 28.46 5.87 -17.28
N LEU A 637 28.43 5.03 -18.30
CA LEU A 637 28.91 3.64 -18.25
C LEU A 637 30.02 3.45 -19.25
N THR A 638 31.06 2.71 -18.82
CA THR A 638 32.07 2.16 -19.71
C THR A 638 31.94 0.64 -19.71
N SER A 639 31.63 0.06 -20.85
CA SER A 639 31.53 -1.40 -21.02
C SER A 639 32.24 -1.79 -22.29
N TYR A 640 33.14 -2.78 -22.21
CA TYR A 640 33.95 -3.27 -23.33
C TYR A 640 34.64 -2.15 -24.12
N GLY A 641 35.12 -1.07 -23.45
CA GLY A 641 35.78 0.06 -24.08
C GLY A 641 34.85 1.11 -24.70
N ILE A 642 33.53 0.90 -24.64
CA ILE A 642 32.52 1.83 -25.15
C ILE A 642 31.96 2.65 -24.01
N ASN A 643 31.97 3.97 -24.17
CA ASN A 643 31.36 4.92 -23.22
C ASN A 643 29.94 5.22 -23.65
N VAL A 644 28.98 4.96 -22.78
CA VAL A 644 27.55 5.20 -23.02
C VAL A 644 27.01 6.12 -21.94
N ARG A 645 26.36 7.18 -22.37
CA ARG A 645 25.68 8.11 -21.46
C ARG A 645 24.16 7.85 -21.45
N LEU A 646 23.65 7.46 -20.29
CA LEU A 646 22.26 7.07 -20.07
C LEU A 646 21.55 8.12 -19.21
N ASP A 647 21.30 9.31 -19.77
CA ASP A 647 20.79 10.48 -19.04
C ASP A 647 19.56 11.14 -19.68
N LYS A 648 18.97 10.55 -20.73
CA LYS A 648 17.75 11.10 -21.34
C LYS A 648 16.59 11.05 -20.36
N PRO A 649 15.92 12.19 -20.07
CA PRO A 649 14.78 12.20 -19.16
C PRO A 649 13.59 11.45 -19.76
N SER A 650 12.71 10.92 -18.88
CA SER A 650 11.40 10.40 -19.24
C SER A 650 10.30 11.24 -18.60
N PHE A 651 9.20 11.43 -19.32
CA PHE A 651 8.03 12.16 -18.87
C PHE A 651 6.87 11.20 -18.64
N PHE A 652 6.07 11.52 -17.65
CA PHE A 652 4.83 10.83 -17.31
C PHE A 652 3.69 11.83 -17.28
N GLY A 653 2.53 11.46 -17.80
CA GLY A 653 1.30 12.21 -17.68
C GLY A 653 0.11 11.31 -17.42
N SER A 654 -0.83 11.72 -16.56
CA SER A 654 -2.12 11.06 -16.39
C SER A 654 -3.23 12.09 -16.31
N PHE A 655 -4.35 11.79 -16.96
CA PHE A 655 -5.55 12.62 -16.96
C PHE A 655 -6.75 11.76 -16.66
N ASN A 656 -7.18 11.76 -15.40
CA ASN A 656 -8.30 10.99 -14.90
C ASN A 656 -9.54 11.89 -14.82
N ASN A 657 -10.65 11.47 -15.41
CA ASN A 657 -11.91 12.22 -15.43
C ASN A 657 -13.00 11.38 -14.80
N THR A 658 -13.69 11.94 -13.83
CA THR A 658 -14.89 11.37 -13.25
C THR A 658 -16.06 12.32 -13.47
N PHE A 659 -17.12 11.81 -14.10
CA PHE A 659 -18.40 12.49 -14.27
C PHE A 659 -19.41 11.84 -13.32
N ASP A 660 -19.79 12.58 -12.27
CA ASP A 660 -20.73 12.16 -11.24
C ASP A 660 -22.12 12.70 -11.59
N LEU A 661 -22.94 11.84 -12.18
CA LEU A 661 -24.23 12.21 -12.75
C LEU A 661 -25.36 11.93 -11.74
N SER A 662 -26.52 12.54 -11.96
CA SER A 662 -27.72 12.28 -11.14
C SER A 662 -28.15 10.80 -11.22
N GLY A 663 -28.84 10.29 -10.19
CA GLY A 663 -29.33 8.91 -10.13
C GLY A 663 -28.25 7.87 -9.88
N ASN A 664 -27.19 8.22 -9.14
CA ASN A 664 -26.07 7.34 -8.79
C ASN A 664 -25.37 6.71 -10.03
N PHE A 665 -25.24 7.51 -11.09
CA PHE A 665 -24.59 7.13 -12.34
C PHE A 665 -23.22 7.81 -12.44
N MET A 666 -22.16 7.06 -12.73
CA MET A 666 -20.80 7.56 -12.81
C MET A 666 -20.13 7.10 -14.11
N ILE A 667 -19.46 8.03 -14.79
CA ILE A 667 -18.62 7.74 -15.96
C ILE A 667 -17.18 8.12 -15.59
N ASN A 668 -16.24 7.25 -15.91
CA ASN A 668 -14.81 7.51 -15.78
C ASN A 668 -14.14 7.39 -17.13
N LEU A 669 -13.25 8.33 -17.43
CA LEU A 669 -12.39 8.33 -18.60
C LEU A 669 -10.97 8.68 -18.17
N ASP A 670 -10.07 7.73 -18.27
CA ASP A 670 -8.71 7.83 -17.79
C ASP A 670 -7.73 7.70 -18.96
N ALA A 671 -6.72 8.56 -18.99
CA ALA A 671 -5.65 8.53 -19.96
C ALA A 671 -4.30 8.58 -19.28
N ALA A 672 -3.35 7.76 -19.70
CA ALA A 672 -1.98 7.76 -19.22
C ALA A 672 -0.99 7.78 -20.39
N TYR A 673 0.07 8.55 -20.24
CA TYR A 673 1.15 8.71 -21.20
C TYR A 673 2.50 8.53 -20.52
N ASN A 674 3.39 7.75 -21.13
CA ASN A 674 4.79 7.66 -20.72
C ASN A 674 5.67 7.88 -21.96
N SER A 675 6.63 8.80 -21.85
CA SER A 675 7.56 9.05 -22.92
C SER A 675 8.73 8.06 -22.92
N LYS A 676 9.40 7.97 -24.05
CA LYS A 676 10.73 7.38 -24.15
C LYS A 676 11.72 8.08 -23.20
N GLY A 677 12.75 7.35 -22.77
CA GLY A 677 13.80 7.85 -21.86
C GLY A 677 14.63 6.74 -21.27
N HIS A 678 15.67 7.11 -20.50
CA HIS A 678 16.50 6.14 -19.80
C HIS A 678 15.94 5.77 -18.43
N LEU A 679 15.92 4.48 -18.14
CA LEU A 679 15.57 3.93 -16.84
C LEU A 679 16.63 2.90 -16.44
N SER A 680 17.48 3.24 -15.46
CA SER A 680 18.63 2.43 -15.09
C SER A 680 19.54 2.20 -16.30
N THR A 681 19.93 0.97 -16.61
CA THR A 681 20.72 0.58 -17.78
C THR A 681 19.89 0.38 -19.06
N SER A 682 18.58 0.62 -19.01
CA SER A 682 17.66 0.40 -20.13
C SER A 682 17.24 1.74 -20.77
N TYR A 683 16.92 1.69 -22.06
CA TYR A 683 16.30 2.76 -22.82
C TYR A 683 14.91 2.36 -23.30
N ILE A 684 13.90 3.07 -22.82
CA ILE A 684 12.53 2.93 -23.34
C ILE A 684 12.47 3.78 -24.62
N TYR A 685 12.37 3.15 -25.79
CA TYR A 685 12.51 3.84 -27.07
C TYR A 685 11.17 4.19 -27.75
N LYS A 686 10.06 3.71 -27.22
CA LYS A 686 8.70 4.05 -27.68
C LYS A 686 7.90 4.73 -26.59
N ASP A 687 7.12 5.72 -26.97
CA ASP A 687 6.10 6.30 -26.12
C ASP A 687 4.95 5.32 -25.92
N SER A 688 4.33 5.31 -24.76
CA SER A 688 3.12 4.53 -24.49
C SER A 688 1.95 5.43 -24.13
N PHE A 689 0.79 5.10 -24.67
CA PHE A 689 -0.47 5.79 -24.40
C PHE A 689 -1.55 4.76 -24.11
N LEU A 690 -2.24 4.93 -22.99
CA LEU A 690 -3.31 4.06 -22.52
C LEU A 690 -4.57 4.89 -22.27
N VAL A 691 -5.73 4.38 -22.65
CA VAL A 691 -7.03 4.98 -22.35
C VAL A 691 -7.95 3.90 -21.81
N ASP A 692 -8.55 4.18 -20.67
CA ASP A 692 -9.55 3.34 -20.02
C ASP A 692 -10.86 4.13 -19.89
N CYS A 693 -11.99 3.45 -20.14
CA CYS A 693 -13.33 4.02 -19.95
C CYS A 693 -14.17 3.09 -19.07
N SER A 694 -14.93 3.62 -18.14
CA SER A 694 -15.90 2.84 -17.39
C SER A 694 -17.17 3.61 -17.08
N ILE A 695 -18.28 2.87 -17.05
CA ILE A 695 -19.61 3.36 -16.69
C ILE A 695 -20.11 2.51 -15.53
N SER A 696 -20.60 3.12 -14.48
CA SER A 696 -21.18 2.41 -13.34
C SER A 696 -22.48 3.04 -12.89
N LYS A 697 -23.39 2.22 -12.39
CA LYS A 697 -24.65 2.64 -11.78
C LYS A 697 -24.90 1.87 -10.51
N SER A 698 -25.30 2.58 -9.44
CA SER A 698 -25.71 1.98 -8.18
C SER A 698 -27.23 2.03 -8.04
N PHE A 699 -27.79 0.96 -7.49
CA PHE A 699 -29.23 0.74 -7.28
C PHE A 699 -29.47 0.40 -5.80
N PHE A 700 -30.73 0.51 -5.35
CA PHE A 700 -31.20 0.11 -4.01
C PHE A 700 -30.31 0.71 -2.90
N ASP A 701 -30.25 2.04 -2.84
CA ASP A 701 -29.41 2.80 -1.88
C ASP A 701 -27.96 2.32 -1.85
N LYS A 702 -27.39 2.06 -3.05
CA LYS A 702 -26.02 1.57 -3.27
C LYS A 702 -25.76 0.12 -2.82
N SER A 703 -26.83 -0.66 -2.54
CA SER A 703 -26.69 -2.08 -2.20
C SER A 703 -26.28 -2.94 -3.41
N LEU A 704 -26.56 -2.50 -4.64
CA LEU A 704 -26.14 -3.15 -5.88
C LEU A 704 -25.44 -2.13 -6.77
N GLN A 705 -24.22 -2.46 -7.23
CA GLN A 705 -23.50 -1.66 -8.24
C GLN A 705 -23.22 -2.54 -9.47
N VAL A 706 -23.51 -1.99 -10.65
CA VAL A 706 -23.15 -2.58 -11.95
C VAL A 706 -22.12 -1.67 -12.61
N LYS A 707 -20.98 -2.24 -13.06
CA LYS A 707 -19.90 -1.53 -13.74
C LYS A 707 -19.60 -2.20 -15.06
N LEU A 708 -19.50 -1.43 -16.12
CA LEU A 708 -18.98 -1.80 -17.43
C LEU A 708 -17.68 -1.01 -17.67
N ALA A 709 -16.62 -1.67 -18.11
CA ALA A 709 -15.33 -1.04 -18.37
C ALA A 709 -14.69 -1.60 -19.64
N ILE A 710 -13.95 -0.75 -20.36
CA ILE A 710 -13.17 -1.05 -21.58
C ILE A 710 -11.78 -0.47 -21.40
#